data_eb615b54342065350b17f413be97f635
#
_entry.id   eb615b54342065350b17f413be97f635
#
_cell.length_a   1.000
_cell.length_b   1.000
_cell.length_c   1.000
_cell.angle_alpha   90.00
_cell.angle_beta   90.00
_cell.angle_gamma   90.00
#
_symmetry.space_group_name_H-M   'P 1'
#
loop_
_entity.id
_entity.type
_entity.pdbx_description
1 polymer ?
#
loop_
_entity_poly.entity_id
_entity_poly.type
_entity_poly.pdbx_seq_one_letter_code
_entity_poly.pdbx_strand_id
1 'polypeptide(L)'
;MQPRNAQLIWPNGKPRSETFDDIYFNEHDNTAETEHVFIKGNNLPARLDTGLFKHHFLSVGETGFGTGTNLFCLLALIDRCHKQATQRLYFLSTELFPLTHADLEHALTSFPAFAAYTQQLLDQYPPAIKGMHRFILNNGRCYLTLCLGDATQSFEQLSPQHNRVDAWFLDGFAPAKNPAMWSPDLFAAISRLSHTNEELALATHFSTFTIAGTVRRGLQQEGFLVERATGHGTKRDMQKGYFVEHSTLPFNTEHPWVNDVPQPTPKPPRLPTPWFTLPSPAKAPKHVVIIGAGLAGCTTAEALARRGVRVTLLEQGDEICQQASGNRQGALYAKLPVDPTLSGELHLTGLEYTLRLLKIHRLLDGKRADQCGLLQLATSEKEAQRQQQLLANNALSQAVVKAVTAEEASRIANTAIPHSGLFFPRAGWVYPKALCEALIDHPLITLTTHAKVTELNLRPCPTGTTTDAQRWQIISHQGELTADAVVVANAHDAKTLTPLSQLPLKPIRGQVSSAPVAPQASDNDQETTSDTKHSLNTIICGDGYCCPTVENNLYFGATFDLHKVTDEVRPEDHDYNLNTLSKMAPKLAESLPPTTQWHAKVGFRCATPDYMPIAGPAPDFDAYVSRYNKLRNDRKWPFEESPAPLQPSLYLSMGHGSKGLITAPLCAEYLACLITGEPLPIHKPMSDALHPARFIIKDLIRNKIGR
;
A
#
# COMPACT_ATOMS: atom_id res chain seq x y z
N MET A 1 -7.30 6.68 -17.06
CA MET A 1 -8.06 5.52 -17.62
C MET A 1 -8.11 4.44 -16.56
N GLN A 2 -9.18 3.64 -16.47
CA GLN A 2 -9.23 2.45 -15.59
C GLN A 2 -8.48 1.31 -16.26
N PRO A 3 -7.66 0.53 -15.53
CA PRO A 3 -7.01 -0.64 -16.06
C PRO A 3 -8.04 -1.71 -16.44
N ARG A 4 -7.75 -2.43 -17.51
CA ARG A 4 -8.57 -3.56 -18.00
C ARG A 4 -7.63 -4.73 -18.27
N ASN A 5 -8.12 -5.95 -18.13
CA ASN A 5 -7.32 -7.09 -18.52
C ASN A 5 -6.99 -7.05 -20.01
N ALA A 6 -5.77 -7.46 -20.34
CA ALA A 6 -5.32 -7.60 -21.71
C ALA A 6 -6.19 -8.61 -22.48
N GLN A 7 -6.43 -8.32 -23.74
CA GLN A 7 -7.02 -9.27 -24.69
C GLN A 7 -5.88 -9.97 -25.42
N LEU A 8 -5.80 -11.29 -25.28
CA LEU A 8 -4.70 -12.10 -25.78
C LEU A 8 -5.14 -13.11 -26.81
N ILE A 9 -4.28 -13.33 -27.79
CA ILE A 9 -4.25 -14.53 -28.61
C ILE A 9 -2.96 -15.30 -28.32
N TRP A 10 -2.96 -16.60 -28.55
CA TRP A 10 -1.87 -17.50 -28.16
C TRP A 10 -1.27 -18.24 -29.38
N PRO A 11 -0.72 -17.54 -30.40
CA PRO A 11 -0.06 -18.19 -31.51
C PRO A 11 1.16 -18.98 -31.00
N ASN A 12 1.25 -20.25 -31.35
CA ASN A 12 2.31 -21.15 -30.90
C ASN A 12 2.50 -21.20 -29.37
N GLY A 13 1.42 -21.00 -28.58
CA GLY A 13 1.44 -21.04 -27.13
C GLY A 13 2.08 -19.80 -26.46
N LYS A 14 2.29 -18.70 -27.20
CA LYS A 14 2.89 -17.45 -26.67
C LYS A 14 1.88 -16.30 -26.66
N PRO A 15 1.92 -15.42 -25.64
CA PRO A 15 0.96 -14.33 -25.54
C PRO A 15 1.26 -13.23 -26.55
N ARG A 16 0.25 -12.83 -27.30
CA ARG A 16 0.25 -11.67 -28.19
C ARG A 16 -0.95 -10.80 -27.86
N SER A 17 -0.73 -9.51 -27.75
CA SER A 17 -1.81 -8.53 -27.54
C SER A 17 -2.66 -8.44 -28.81
N GLU A 18 -3.98 -8.67 -28.68
CA GLU A 18 -4.93 -8.44 -29.75
C GLU A 18 -5.10 -6.93 -30.01
N THR A 19 -5.11 -6.11 -28.97
CA THR A 19 -5.30 -4.66 -29.05
C THR A 19 -4.16 -3.95 -29.80
N PHE A 20 -2.92 -4.35 -29.55
CA PHE A 20 -1.73 -3.70 -30.12
C PHE A 20 -1.10 -4.50 -31.26
N ASP A 21 -1.59 -5.70 -31.52
CA ASP A 21 -1.02 -6.63 -32.49
C ASP A 21 0.49 -6.83 -32.31
N ASP A 22 0.94 -6.95 -31.05
CA ASP A 22 2.35 -7.07 -30.67
C ASP A 22 2.59 -8.21 -29.67
N ILE A 23 3.82 -8.71 -29.63
CA ILE A 23 4.22 -9.85 -28.78
C ILE A 23 4.70 -9.34 -27.42
N TYR A 24 4.44 -10.11 -26.35
CA TYR A 24 4.95 -9.80 -25.03
C TYR A 24 6.43 -10.17 -24.86
N PHE A 25 6.90 -11.16 -25.61
CA PHE A 25 8.30 -11.58 -25.61
C PHE A 25 8.69 -12.31 -26.89
N ASN A 26 9.99 -12.33 -27.18
CA ASN A 26 10.55 -12.85 -28.42
C ASN A 26 10.45 -14.39 -28.51
N GLU A 27 10.35 -14.96 -29.73
CA GLU A 27 10.11 -16.39 -29.91
C GLU A 27 11.33 -17.28 -29.56
N HIS A 28 12.55 -16.77 -29.64
CA HIS A 28 13.76 -17.59 -29.59
C HIS A 28 14.56 -17.48 -28.29
N ASP A 29 14.61 -16.29 -27.63
CA ASP A 29 15.33 -16.12 -26.37
C ASP A 29 14.86 -14.86 -25.63
N ASN A 30 13.89 -15.02 -24.74
CA ASN A 30 13.26 -13.92 -24.02
C ASN A 30 14.19 -13.29 -22.97
N THR A 31 15.04 -14.10 -22.35
CA THR A 31 15.91 -13.65 -21.26
C THR A 31 17.17 -12.99 -21.78
N ALA A 32 17.72 -13.46 -22.92
CA ALA A 32 18.92 -12.87 -23.51
C ALA A 32 18.66 -11.45 -24.05
N GLU A 33 17.47 -11.16 -24.61
CA GLU A 33 17.11 -9.77 -24.99
C GLU A 33 17.08 -8.87 -23.76
N THR A 34 16.44 -9.29 -22.66
CA THR A 34 16.40 -8.54 -21.40
C THR A 34 17.80 -8.32 -20.84
N GLU A 35 18.63 -9.37 -20.80
CA GLU A 35 20.01 -9.27 -20.30
C GLU A 35 20.85 -8.30 -21.15
N HIS A 36 20.68 -8.31 -22.47
CA HIS A 36 21.44 -7.44 -23.36
C HIS A 36 20.94 -6.00 -23.32
N VAL A 37 19.63 -5.80 -23.56
CA VAL A 37 19.05 -4.47 -23.72
C VAL A 37 18.96 -3.76 -22.38
N PHE A 38 18.34 -4.38 -21.37
CA PHE A 38 17.97 -3.67 -20.14
C PHE A 38 19.05 -3.79 -19.05
N ILE A 39 19.60 -4.97 -18.82
CA ILE A 39 20.56 -5.20 -17.74
C ILE A 39 21.94 -4.65 -18.13
N LYS A 40 22.51 -5.09 -19.24
CA LYS A 40 23.81 -4.62 -19.73
C LYS A 40 23.72 -3.20 -20.27
N GLY A 41 22.60 -2.84 -20.93
CA GLY A 41 22.35 -1.49 -21.45
C GLY A 41 22.42 -0.42 -20.34
N ASN A 42 21.94 -0.73 -19.14
CA ASN A 42 22.04 0.14 -17.95
C ASN A 42 23.33 -0.09 -17.12
N ASN A 43 24.27 -0.89 -17.61
CA ASN A 43 25.53 -1.21 -16.93
C ASN A 43 25.36 -1.81 -15.52
N LEU A 44 24.21 -2.49 -15.25
CA LEU A 44 23.87 -2.97 -13.91
C LEU A 44 24.87 -3.98 -13.33
N PRO A 45 25.47 -4.93 -14.10
CA PRO A 45 26.45 -5.86 -13.54
C PRO A 45 27.65 -5.12 -12.92
N ALA A 46 28.25 -4.18 -13.63
CA ALA A 46 29.41 -3.42 -13.13
C ALA A 46 29.02 -2.49 -11.97
N ARG A 47 27.83 -1.86 -12.04
CA ARG A 47 27.32 -1.00 -10.96
C ARG A 47 27.02 -1.79 -9.69
N LEU A 48 26.50 -3.02 -9.79
CA LEU A 48 26.30 -3.94 -8.65
C LEU A 48 27.61 -4.41 -8.05
N ASP A 49 28.61 -4.77 -8.87
CA ASP A 49 29.92 -5.23 -8.41
C ASP A 49 30.71 -4.15 -7.67
N THR A 50 30.59 -2.90 -8.09
CA THR A 50 31.29 -1.76 -7.49
C THR A 50 30.51 -1.13 -6.33
N GLY A 51 29.22 -1.45 -6.16
CA GLY A 51 28.35 -0.82 -5.16
C GLY A 51 28.04 0.65 -5.44
N LEU A 52 28.18 1.07 -6.70
CA LEU A 52 27.95 2.45 -7.15
C LEU A 52 26.45 2.75 -7.24
N PHE A 53 25.81 2.88 -6.08
CA PHE A 53 24.45 3.43 -5.96
C PHE A 53 24.45 4.55 -4.94
N LYS A 54 23.67 5.58 -5.22
CA LYS A 54 23.55 6.74 -4.33
C LYS A 54 22.97 6.37 -2.95
N HIS A 55 22.19 5.30 -2.91
CA HIS A 55 21.50 4.81 -1.72
C HIS A 55 21.91 3.38 -1.39
N HIS A 56 21.50 2.87 -0.23
CA HIS A 56 21.70 1.47 0.19
C HIS A 56 20.78 0.48 -0.52
N PHE A 57 20.11 0.91 -1.60
CA PHE A 57 19.22 0.11 -2.45
C PHE A 57 19.41 0.49 -3.92
N LEU A 58 19.02 -0.39 -4.81
CA LEU A 58 18.87 -0.13 -6.25
C LEU A 58 17.42 0.16 -6.56
N SER A 59 17.13 1.26 -7.26
CA SER A 59 15.80 1.61 -7.75
C SER A 59 15.74 1.52 -9.27
N VAL A 60 14.88 0.65 -9.80
CA VAL A 60 14.67 0.46 -11.24
C VAL A 60 13.26 0.88 -11.60
N GLY A 61 13.11 1.69 -12.66
CA GLY A 61 11.83 2.06 -13.24
C GLY A 61 11.58 1.37 -14.58
N GLU A 62 10.36 0.95 -14.84
CA GLU A 62 9.94 0.28 -16.07
C GLU A 62 8.62 0.86 -16.57
N THR A 63 8.49 1.01 -17.87
CA THR A 63 7.31 1.63 -18.48
C THR A 63 6.18 0.66 -18.82
N GLY A 64 6.45 -0.64 -18.92
CA GLY A 64 5.47 -1.68 -19.20
C GLY A 64 5.84 -3.01 -18.54
N PHE A 65 5.03 -3.49 -17.58
CA PHE A 65 5.32 -4.70 -16.81
C PHE A 65 5.21 -5.99 -17.65
N GLY A 66 4.20 -6.06 -18.50
CA GLY A 66 3.94 -7.25 -19.30
C GLY A 66 3.84 -8.53 -18.48
N THR A 67 4.77 -9.45 -18.70
CA THR A 67 4.88 -10.72 -17.96
C THR A 67 5.83 -10.67 -16.77
N GLY A 68 6.54 -9.55 -16.56
CA GLY A 68 7.54 -9.39 -15.48
C GLY A 68 8.92 -9.99 -15.78
N THR A 69 9.20 -10.33 -17.03
CA THR A 69 10.46 -10.98 -17.44
C THR A 69 11.68 -10.15 -17.02
N ASN A 70 11.62 -8.83 -17.19
CA ASN A 70 12.73 -7.92 -16.82
C ASN A 70 13.03 -7.97 -15.31
N LEU A 71 11.99 -8.03 -14.48
CA LEU A 71 12.13 -8.19 -13.04
C LEU A 71 12.81 -9.52 -12.67
N PHE A 72 12.41 -10.63 -13.30
CA PHE A 72 12.97 -11.96 -13.00
C PHE A 72 14.44 -12.06 -13.40
N CYS A 73 14.82 -11.54 -14.56
CA CYS A 73 16.22 -11.48 -14.98
C CYS A 73 17.07 -10.64 -14.01
N LEU A 74 16.53 -9.51 -13.53
CA LEU A 74 17.23 -8.67 -12.57
C LEU A 74 17.34 -9.34 -11.18
N LEU A 75 16.32 -10.04 -10.70
CA LEU A 75 16.38 -10.82 -9.47
C LEU A 75 17.45 -11.92 -9.55
N ALA A 76 17.50 -12.65 -10.67
CA ALA A 76 18.51 -13.66 -10.91
C ALA A 76 19.94 -13.08 -10.97
N LEU A 77 20.10 -11.87 -11.49
CA LEU A 77 21.38 -11.16 -11.45
C LEU A 77 21.79 -10.82 -10.01
N ILE A 78 20.87 -10.21 -9.22
CA ILE A 78 21.14 -9.80 -7.84
C ILE A 78 21.48 -11.00 -6.96
N ASP A 79 20.82 -12.14 -7.15
CA ASP A 79 21.11 -13.36 -6.39
C ASP A 79 22.47 -13.99 -6.74
N ARG A 80 22.98 -13.75 -7.96
CA ARG A 80 24.34 -14.15 -8.37
C ARG A 80 25.44 -13.21 -7.84
N CYS A 81 25.12 -11.96 -7.51
CA CYS A 81 26.07 -10.96 -7.03
C CYS A 81 26.29 -11.11 -5.51
N HIS A 82 27.19 -12.03 -5.10
CA HIS A 82 27.46 -12.36 -3.69
C HIS A 82 27.94 -11.19 -2.82
N LYS A 83 28.55 -10.16 -3.40
CA LYS A 83 29.10 -9.01 -2.65
C LYS A 83 28.04 -8.07 -2.07
N GLN A 84 26.80 -8.10 -2.56
CA GLN A 84 25.72 -7.18 -2.22
C GLN A 84 24.51 -7.89 -1.54
N ALA A 85 24.79 -8.92 -0.75
CA ALA A 85 23.73 -9.73 -0.10
C ALA A 85 22.73 -8.95 0.76
N THR A 86 23.06 -7.72 1.17
CA THR A 86 22.22 -6.84 1.99
C THR A 86 21.50 -5.75 1.18
N GLN A 87 21.80 -5.59 -0.11
CA GLN A 87 21.20 -4.56 -0.93
C GLN A 87 19.77 -4.94 -1.34
N ARG A 88 18.84 -4.01 -1.17
CA ARG A 88 17.44 -4.17 -1.60
C ARG A 88 17.21 -3.65 -3.00
N LEU A 89 16.32 -4.30 -3.73
CA LEU A 89 15.81 -3.84 -5.03
C LEU A 89 14.43 -3.20 -4.84
N TYR A 90 14.25 -2.00 -5.35
CA TYR A 90 12.96 -1.37 -5.57
C TYR A 90 12.68 -1.34 -7.07
N PHE A 91 11.67 -2.10 -7.50
CA PHE A 91 11.28 -2.18 -8.90
C PHE A 91 9.91 -1.49 -9.07
N LEU A 92 9.90 -0.35 -9.75
CA LEU A 92 8.71 0.44 -10.06
C LEU A 92 8.30 0.15 -11.50
N SER A 93 7.13 -0.42 -11.71
CA SER A 93 6.62 -0.67 -13.06
C SER A 93 5.18 -0.19 -13.22
N THR A 94 4.76 0.05 -14.45
CA THR A 94 3.39 0.43 -14.79
C THR A 94 2.76 -0.59 -15.74
N GLU A 95 1.42 -0.76 -15.65
CA GLU A 95 0.69 -1.60 -16.57
C GLU A 95 -0.77 -1.13 -16.72
N LEU A 96 -1.17 -0.80 -17.92
CA LEU A 96 -2.54 -0.36 -18.21
C LEU A 96 -3.47 -1.54 -18.52
N PHE A 97 -2.92 -2.61 -19.09
CA PHE A 97 -3.64 -3.80 -19.51
C PHE A 97 -3.04 -5.05 -18.82
N PRO A 98 -3.18 -5.17 -17.47
CA PRO A 98 -2.62 -6.30 -16.76
C PRO A 98 -3.19 -7.62 -17.29
N LEU A 99 -2.37 -8.65 -17.36
CA LEU A 99 -2.81 -9.99 -17.66
C LEU A 99 -3.81 -10.48 -16.61
N THR A 100 -4.70 -11.40 -16.97
CA THR A 100 -5.43 -12.14 -15.93
C THR A 100 -4.46 -13.03 -15.17
N HIS A 101 -4.84 -13.49 -13.97
CA HIS A 101 -3.99 -14.42 -13.21
C HIS A 101 -3.70 -15.69 -14.04
N ALA A 102 -4.71 -16.25 -14.71
CA ALA A 102 -4.56 -17.44 -15.53
C ALA A 102 -3.67 -17.22 -16.77
N ASP A 103 -3.80 -16.08 -17.44
CA ASP A 103 -2.95 -15.73 -18.59
C ASP A 103 -1.49 -15.50 -18.15
N LEU A 104 -1.28 -14.85 -17.01
CA LEU A 104 0.05 -14.65 -16.46
C LEU A 104 0.68 -15.99 -16.07
N GLU A 105 -0.04 -16.85 -15.35
CA GLU A 105 0.40 -18.19 -14.99
C GLU A 105 0.79 -19.00 -16.23
N HIS A 106 -0.04 -18.99 -17.27
CA HIS A 106 0.26 -19.66 -18.53
C HIS A 106 1.51 -19.08 -19.22
N ALA A 107 1.65 -17.75 -19.30
CA ALA A 107 2.81 -17.10 -19.89
C ALA A 107 4.12 -17.47 -19.15
N LEU A 108 4.05 -17.55 -17.83
CA LEU A 108 5.20 -17.82 -16.97
C LEU A 108 5.69 -19.28 -17.04
N THR A 109 4.90 -20.22 -17.58
CA THR A 109 5.38 -21.58 -17.86
C THR A 109 6.54 -21.60 -18.85
N SER A 110 6.69 -20.55 -19.66
CA SER A 110 7.82 -20.35 -20.58
C SER A 110 9.15 -20.04 -19.88
N PHE A 111 9.15 -19.82 -18.56
CA PHE A 111 10.33 -19.42 -17.79
C PHE A 111 10.63 -20.34 -16.61
N PRO A 112 10.90 -21.65 -16.83
CA PRO A 112 11.10 -22.61 -15.75
C PRO A 112 12.29 -22.28 -14.85
N ALA A 113 13.31 -21.58 -15.36
CA ALA A 113 14.47 -21.13 -14.57
C ALA A 113 14.11 -20.11 -13.48
N PHE A 114 12.96 -19.45 -13.60
CA PHE A 114 12.48 -18.44 -12.64
C PHE A 114 11.32 -18.92 -11.77
N ALA A 115 11.03 -20.21 -11.73
CA ALA A 115 9.86 -20.77 -11.05
C ALA A 115 9.67 -20.26 -9.61
N ALA A 116 10.78 -20.09 -8.85
CA ALA A 116 10.70 -19.59 -7.49
C ALA A 116 10.23 -18.11 -7.39
N TYR A 117 10.57 -17.28 -8.39
CA TYR A 117 10.15 -15.88 -8.42
C TYR A 117 8.73 -15.73 -9.01
N THR A 118 8.43 -16.51 -10.07
CA THR A 118 7.12 -16.46 -10.72
C THR A 118 6.00 -16.89 -9.77
N GLN A 119 6.24 -17.91 -8.95
CA GLN A 119 5.27 -18.35 -7.94
C GLN A 119 5.00 -17.25 -6.91
N GLN A 120 6.05 -16.58 -6.40
CA GLN A 120 5.88 -15.46 -5.46
C GLN A 120 5.10 -14.28 -6.07
N LEU A 121 5.28 -14.01 -7.37
CA LEU A 121 4.50 -13.00 -8.07
C LEU A 121 3.04 -13.42 -8.20
N LEU A 122 2.77 -14.64 -8.67
CA LEU A 122 1.41 -15.18 -8.84
C LEU A 122 0.62 -15.18 -7.54
N ASP A 123 1.24 -15.62 -6.44
CA ASP A 123 0.61 -15.62 -5.11
C ASP A 123 0.13 -14.24 -4.68
N GLN A 124 0.78 -13.17 -5.17
CA GLN A 124 0.54 -11.79 -4.77
C GLN A 124 -0.19 -10.96 -5.86
N TYR A 125 -0.40 -11.52 -7.06
CA TYR A 125 -0.91 -10.76 -8.21
C TYR A 125 -2.36 -10.32 -8.00
N PRO A 126 -2.69 -9.01 -8.15
CA PRO A 126 -4.03 -8.49 -7.94
C PRO A 126 -4.90 -8.62 -9.20
N PRO A 127 -6.22 -8.54 -9.09
CA PRO A 127 -7.07 -8.22 -10.24
C PRO A 127 -6.76 -6.80 -10.76
N ALA A 128 -7.34 -6.43 -11.91
CA ALA A 128 -7.16 -5.11 -12.53
C ALA A 128 -7.80 -3.98 -11.68
N ILE A 129 -7.16 -3.64 -10.57
CA ILE A 129 -7.55 -2.55 -9.65
C ILE A 129 -6.58 -1.40 -9.85
N LYS A 130 -7.09 -0.21 -10.23
CA LYS A 130 -6.28 1.00 -10.37
C LYS A 130 -5.58 1.35 -9.06
N GLY A 131 -4.32 1.75 -9.14
CA GLY A 131 -3.51 2.22 -8.01
C GLY A 131 -2.14 1.57 -7.95
N MET A 132 -1.43 1.85 -6.87
CA MET A 132 -0.09 1.32 -6.62
C MET A 132 -0.18 0.06 -5.77
N HIS A 133 0.34 -1.04 -6.28
CA HIS A 133 0.34 -2.34 -5.62
C HIS A 133 1.76 -2.71 -5.21
N ARG A 134 2.03 -2.73 -3.91
CA ARG A 134 3.33 -3.11 -3.33
C ARG A 134 3.38 -4.62 -3.11
N PHE A 135 4.41 -5.27 -3.66
CA PHE A 135 4.73 -6.68 -3.46
C PHE A 135 6.03 -6.80 -2.64
N ILE A 136 6.10 -7.88 -1.89
CA ILE A 136 7.29 -8.26 -1.13
C ILE A 136 7.78 -9.58 -1.72
N LEU A 137 8.91 -9.54 -2.39
CA LEU A 137 9.50 -10.68 -3.09
C LEU A 137 10.88 -11.01 -2.50
N ASN A 138 11.34 -12.23 -2.74
CA ASN A 138 12.66 -12.71 -2.33
C ASN A 138 12.97 -12.41 -0.85
N ASN A 139 12.04 -12.77 0.05
CA ASN A 139 12.14 -12.56 1.50
C ASN A 139 12.44 -11.09 1.90
N GLY A 140 11.81 -10.11 1.22
CA GLY A 140 12.01 -8.68 1.49
C GLY A 140 13.29 -8.08 0.90
N ARG A 141 14.01 -8.82 0.05
CA ARG A 141 15.14 -8.27 -0.72
C ARG A 141 14.67 -7.50 -1.96
N CYS A 142 13.45 -7.76 -2.44
CA CYS A 142 12.86 -7.05 -3.57
C CYS A 142 11.46 -6.53 -3.22
N TYR A 143 11.24 -5.26 -3.51
CA TYR A 143 9.94 -4.59 -3.42
C TYR A 143 9.51 -4.16 -4.82
N LEU A 144 8.55 -4.89 -5.39
CA LEU A 144 7.90 -4.46 -6.63
C LEU A 144 6.76 -3.49 -6.28
N THR A 145 6.74 -2.34 -6.93
CA THR A 145 5.57 -1.44 -6.96
C THR A 145 4.99 -1.45 -8.36
N LEU A 146 3.89 -2.18 -8.54
CA LEU A 146 3.18 -2.24 -9.81
C LEU A 146 2.04 -1.21 -9.81
N CYS A 147 2.18 -0.18 -10.64
CA CYS A 147 1.16 0.84 -10.84
C CYS A 147 0.19 0.37 -11.92
N LEU A 148 -1.01 -0.09 -11.54
CA LEU A 148 -2.04 -0.44 -12.51
C LEU A 148 -2.76 0.82 -12.96
N GLY A 149 -2.47 1.26 -14.19
CA GLY A 149 -2.98 2.48 -14.79
C GLY A 149 -2.07 3.00 -15.90
N ASP A 150 -2.40 4.18 -16.42
CA ASP A 150 -1.61 4.88 -17.42
C ASP A 150 -0.23 5.26 -16.88
N ALA A 151 0.84 4.99 -17.64
CA ALA A 151 2.23 5.19 -17.20
C ALA A 151 2.54 6.66 -16.90
N THR A 152 2.14 7.58 -17.77
CA THR A 152 2.36 9.02 -17.59
C THR A 152 1.69 9.51 -16.31
N GLN A 153 0.39 9.22 -16.14
CA GLN A 153 -0.36 9.61 -14.94
C GLN A 153 0.22 8.98 -13.67
N SER A 154 0.65 7.73 -13.73
CA SER A 154 1.25 7.02 -12.60
C SER A 154 2.55 7.68 -12.16
N PHE A 155 3.46 7.96 -13.10
CA PHE A 155 4.74 8.57 -12.77
C PHE A 155 4.60 10.05 -12.37
N GLU A 156 3.70 10.82 -12.97
CA GLU A 156 3.43 12.22 -12.59
C GLU A 156 2.95 12.36 -11.14
N GLN A 157 2.30 11.36 -10.58
CA GLN A 157 1.79 11.38 -9.21
C GLN A 157 2.85 10.99 -8.17
N LEU A 158 4.02 10.49 -8.57
CA LEU A 158 5.08 10.12 -7.64
C LEU A 158 5.83 11.35 -7.10
N SER A 159 6.35 11.21 -5.88
CA SER A 159 7.24 12.22 -5.29
C SER A 159 8.65 12.06 -5.85
N PRO A 160 9.20 13.03 -6.60
CA PRO A 160 10.55 12.92 -7.13
C PRO A 160 11.63 12.90 -6.04
N GLN A 161 11.30 13.40 -4.85
CA GLN A 161 12.21 13.37 -3.71
C GLN A 161 12.37 11.95 -3.13
N HIS A 162 11.33 11.10 -3.22
CA HIS A 162 11.28 9.78 -2.58
C HIS A 162 11.24 8.60 -3.57
N ASN A 163 10.90 8.84 -4.84
CA ASN A 163 10.75 7.78 -5.85
C ASN A 163 11.75 7.98 -7.00
N ARG A 164 12.99 8.38 -6.69
CA ARG A 164 14.05 8.48 -7.70
C ARG A 164 14.47 7.12 -8.21
N VAL A 165 14.84 7.07 -9.48
CA VAL A 165 15.18 5.86 -10.22
C VAL A 165 16.65 5.90 -10.63
N ASP A 166 17.37 4.81 -10.42
CA ASP A 166 18.78 4.66 -10.81
C ASP A 166 18.94 4.13 -12.26
N ALA A 167 17.95 3.34 -12.71
CA ALA A 167 17.98 2.76 -14.05
C ALA A 167 16.54 2.65 -14.63
N TRP A 168 16.35 3.12 -15.84
CA TRP A 168 15.10 2.99 -16.57
C TRP A 168 15.15 1.87 -17.61
N PHE A 169 14.19 0.96 -17.55
CA PHE A 169 13.86 -0.01 -18.57
C PHE A 169 12.69 0.54 -19.37
N LEU A 170 12.99 1.23 -20.48
CA LEU A 170 11.96 1.79 -21.35
C LEU A 170 11.44 0.70 -22.27
N ASP A 171 10.53 -0.12 -21.72
CA ASP A 171 9.95 -1.29 -22.35
C ASP A 171 8.46 -1.07 -22.62
N GLY A 172 7.90 -1.88 -23.52
CA GLY A 172 6.51 -1.85 -23.92
C GLY A 172 6.36 -2.12 -25.42
N PHE A 173 5.13 -2.07 -25.93
CA PHE A 173 4.86 -2.26 -27.36
C PHE A 173 5.53 -1.20 -28.23
N ALA A 174 5.91 -1.59 -29.42
CA ALA A 174 6.65 -0.74 -30.38
C ALA A 174 6.00 0.65 -30.55
N PRO A 175 6.77 1.74 -30.68
CA PRO A 175 6.24 3.11 -30.79
C PRO A 175 5.21 3.29 -31.91
N ALA A 176 5.34 2.54 -33.01
CA ALA A 176 4.38 2.56 -34.12
C ALA A 176 3.04 1.90 -33.77
N LYS A 177 3.03 0.98 -32.81
CA LYS A 177 1.83 0.21 -32.38
C LYS A 177 1.17 0.84 -31.15
N ASN A 178 1.94 1.44 -30.26
CA ASN A 178 1.45 2.13 -29.04
C ASN A 178 2.10 3.51 -28.88
N PRO A 179 1.81 4.49 -29.74
CA PRO A 179 2.45 5.82 -29.68
C PRO A 179 2.12 6.57 -28.40
N ALA A 180 1.01 6.29 -27.73
CA ALA A 180 0.63 6.95 -26.47
C ALA A 180 1.63 6.68 -25.34
N MET A 181 2.28 5.52 -25.33
CA MET A 181 3.29 5.12 -24.35
C MET A 181 4.67 5.76 -24.60
N TRP A 182 4.86 6.48 -25.71
CA TRP A 182 6.11 7.12 -26.08
C TRP A 182 5.91 8.64 -26.26
N SER A 183 5.10 9.22 -25.38
CA SER A 183 4.70 10.63 -25.43
C SER A 183 5.73 11.56 -24.77
N PRO A 184 5.79 12.85 -25.17
CA PRO A 184 6.62 13.85 -24.48
C PRO A 184 6.30 13.95 -22.98
N ASP A 185 5.04 13.81 -22.59
CA ASP A 185 4.63 13.88 -21.19
C ASP A 185 5.17 12.70 -20.37
N LEU A 186 5.27 11.49 -20.97
CA LEU A 186 5.92 10.37 -20.31
C LEU A 186 7.41 10.64 -20.12
N PHE A 187 8.12 11.16 -21.13
CA PHE A 187 9.55 11.47 -20.99
C PHE A 187 9.80 12.56 -19.95
N ALA A 188 8.94 13.58 -19.86
CA ALA A 188 8.99 14.58 -18.79
C ALA A 188 8.78 13.97 -17.40
N ALA A 189 7.86 13.01 -17.26
CA ALA A 189 7.63 12.30 -15.99
C ALA A 189 8.83 11.43 -15.61
N ILE A 190 9.47 10.74 -16.57
CA ILE A 190 10.69 9.96 -16.39
C ILE A 190 11.85 10.86 -15.96
N SER A 191 12.08 11.98 -16.66
CA SER A 191 13.11 12.98 -16.33
C SER A 191 12.96 13.48 -14.90
N ARG A 192 11.75 13.81 -14.47
CA ARG A 192 11.45 14.30 -13.12
C ARG A 192 11.81 13.30 -12.02
N LEU A 193 11.75 12.00 -12.30
CA LEU A 193 12.12 10.92 -11.37
C LEU A 193 13.58 10.49 -11.51
N SER A 194 14.31 11.06 -12.45
CA SER A 194 15.73 10.79 -12.68
C SER A 194 16.62 11.73 -11.85
N HIS A 195 17.87 11.39 -11.68
CA HIS A 195 18.85 12.20 -10.96
C HIS A 195 20.16 12.31 -11.72
N THR A 196 20.80 13.45 -11.58
CA THR A 196 22.15 13.71 -12.06
C THR A 196 23.19 13.36 -11.01
N ASN A 197 24.42 13.13 -11.45
CA ASN A 197 25.58 13.03 -10.58
C ASN A 197 26.83 13.52 -11.31
N GLU A 198 27.78 14.12 -10.60
CA GLU A 198 29.08 14.52 -11.14
C GLU A 198 29.85 13.29 -11.68
N GLU A 199 29.74 12.16 -11.00
CA GLU A 199 30.15 10.87 -11.52
C GLU A 199 29.03 10.27 -12.36
N LEU A 200 29.13 10.31 -13.69
CA LEU A 200 28.09 9.82 -14.60
C LEU A 200 27.67 8.38 -14.35
N ALA A 201 28.57 7.55 -13.79
CA ALA A 201 28.25 6.18 -13.39
C ALA A 201 27.19 6.09 -12.30
N LEU A 202 26.99 7.16 -11.51
CA LEU A 202 25.99 7.27 -10.45
C LEU A 202 24.71 7.99 -10.90
N ALA A 203 24.70 8.59 -12.08
CA ALA A 203 23.49 9.22 -12.65
C ALA A 203 22.46 8.14 -13.04
N THR A 204 21.22 8.57 -13.25
CA THR A 204 20.18 7.68 -13.80
C THR A 204 20.53 7.26 -15.20
N HIS A 205 20.62 5.97 -15.47
CA HIS A 205 20.78 5.37 -16.78
C HIS A 205 19.43 4.99 -17.38
N PHE A 206 19.36 4.85 -18.69
CA PHE A 206 18.23 4.25 -19.39
C PHE A 206 18.69 3.35 -20.53
N SER A 207 17.84 2.42 -20.91
CA SER A 207 17.98 1.65 -22.14
C SER A 207 16.62 1.26 -22.72
N THR A 208 16.58 1.08 -24.04
CA THR A 208 15.39 0.66 -24.78
C THR A 208 15.77 -0.09 -26.05
N PHE A 209 14.94 -1.04 -26.43
CA PHE A 209 15.11 -1.80 -27.68
C PHE A 209 14.82 -0.99 -28.94
N THR A 210 14.13 0.14 -28.84
CA THR A 210 13.72 0.94 -30.00
C THR A 210 14.76 1.98 -30.40
N ILE A 211 14.92 2.20 -31.71
CA ILE A 211 15.75 3.26 -32.29
C ILE A 211 14.91 4.40 -32.88
N ALA A 212 13.61 4.46 -32.55
CA ALA A 212 12.72 5.47 -33.09
C ALA A 212 13.22 6.90 -32.81
N GLY A 213 13.29 7.72 -33.84
CA GLY A 213 13.78 9.10 -33.72
C GLY A 213 12.91 9.98 -32.82
N THR A 214 11.60 9.67 -32.70
CA THR A 214 10.70 10.36 -31.77
C THR A 214 11.07 10.08 -30.31
N VAL A 215 11.43 8.85 -29.98
CA VAL A 215 11.89 8.46 -28.63
C VAL A 215 13.21 9.13 -28.30
N ARG A 216 14.17 9.05 -29.21
CA ARG A 216 15.47 9.73 -29.04
C ARG A 216 15.31 11.22 -28.76
N ARG A 217 14.62 11.94 -29.64
CA ARG A 217 14.42 13.39 -29.50
C ARG A 217 13.66 13.76 -28.24
N GLY A 218 12.63 12.96 -27.89
CA GLY A 218 11.88 13.16 -26.65
C GLY A 218 12.74 13.05 -25.40
N LEU A 219 13.58 12.01 -25.31
CA LEU A 219 14.53 11.86 -24.21
C LEU A 219 15.58 12.97 -24.15
N GLN A 220 16.12 13.37 -25.32
CA GLN A 220 17.08 14.48 -25.41
C GLN A 220 16.45 15.81 -24.96
N GLN A 221 15.20 16.09 -25.32
CA GLN A 221 14.46 17.27 -24.88
C GLN A 221 14.29 17.33 -23.36
N GLU A 222 14.25 16.18 -22.70
CA GLU A 222 14.07 16.06 -21.25
C GLU A 222 15.41 15.88 -20.50
N GLY A 223 16.56 16.10 -21.15
CA GLY A 223 17.88 16.17 -20.52
C GLY A 223 18.65 14.85 -20.47
N PHE A 224 18.28 13.86 -21.28
CA PHE A 224 19.07 12.63 -21.42
C PHE A 224 20.12 12.74 -22.54
N LEU A 225 21.33 12.30 -22.27
CA LEU A 225 22.28 11.97 -23.32
C LEU A 225 21.91 10.60 -23.89
N VAL A 226 21.72 10.54 -25.23
CA VAL A 226 21.27 9.31 -25.91
C VAL A 226 22.34 8.79 -26.83
N GLU A 227 22.70 7.52 -26.67
CA GLU A 227 23.69 6.81 -27.46
C GLU A 227 23.02 5.66 -28.24
N ARG A 228 23.54 5.42 -29.46
CA ARG A 228 23.22 4.21 -30.23
C ARG A 228 24.15 3.08 -29.82
N ALA A 229 23.60 1.89 -29.58
CA ALA A 229 24.35 0.70 -29.25
C ALA A 229 23.89 -0.48 -30.09
N THR A 230 24.67 -1.55 -30.12
CA THR A 230 24.31 -2.80 -30.80
C THR A 230 23.06 -3.41 -30.17
N GLY A 231 22.07 -3.74 -30.95
CA GLY A 231 20.85 -4.41 -30.52
C GLY A 231 21.02 -5.90 -30.28
N HIS A 232 19.92 -6.62 -30.09
CA HIS A 232 19.90 -8.07 -29.87
C HIS A 232 19.01 -8.79 -30.90
N GLY A 233 19.39 -10.00 -31.26
CA GLY A 233 18.65 -10.88 -32.16
C GLY A 233 18.45 -10.24 -33.55
N THR A 234 17.21 -10.07 -33.95
CA THR A 234 16.83 -9.45 -35.25
C THR A 234 16.95 -7.93 -35.25
N LYS A 235 17.05 -7.29 -34.08
CA LYS A 235 17.19 -5.85 -33.93
C LYS A 235 18.67 -5.46 -34.01
N ARG A 236 19.06 -4.78 -35.09
CA ARG A 236 20.45 -4.37 -35.34
C ARG A 236 20.98 -3.40 -34.26
N ASP A 237 20.15 -2.50 -33.81
CA ASP A 237 20.51 -1.37 -32.94
C ASP A 237 19.50 -1.19 -31.82
N MET A 238 19.98 -0.58 -30.71
CA MET A 238 19.21 -0.13 -29.56
C MET A 238 19.65 1.28 -29.13
N GLN A 239 18.92 1.88 -28.20
CA GLN A 239 19.32 3.15 -27.56
C GLN A 239 19.55 2.93 -26.07
N LYS A 240 20.57 3.63 -25.55
CA LYS A 240 20.88 3.73 -24.13
C LYS A 240 21.46 5.11 -23.83
N GLY A 241 21.62 5.41 -22.56
CA GLY A 241 22.22 6.67 -22.14
C GLY A 241 22.02 6.95 -20.67
N TYR A 242 22.19 8.22 -20.30
CA TYR A 242 22.09 8.65 -18.91
C TYR A 242 21.55 10.09 -18.81
N PHE A 243 21.02 10.41 -17.64
CA PHE A 243 20.44 11.72 -17.36
C PHE A 243 21.51 12.72 -16.92
N VAL A 244 21.58 13.87 -17.60
CA VAL A 244 22.60 14.90 -17.35
C VAL A 244 22.02 16.27 -17.02
N GLU A 245 20.70 16.45 -17.13
CA GLU A 245 20.03 17.74 -17.03
C GLU A 245 20.52 18.77 -18.10
N HIS A 246 19.67 19.71 -18.48
CA HIS A 246 19.99 20.63 -19.60
C HIS A 246 21.19 21.57 -19.37
N SER A 247 21.47 21.92 -18.10
CA SER A 247 22.55 22.84 -17.73
C SER A 247 23.95 22.25 -17.88
N THR A 248 24.07 20.93 -18.00
CA THR A 248 25.34 20.22 -18.04
C THR A 248 25.61 19.49 -19.36
N LEU A 249 24.70 19.61 -20.34
CA LEU A 249 24.93 19.06 -21.67
C LEU A 249 26.20 19.74 -22.29
N PRO A 250 27.26 18.96 -22.60
CA PRO A 250 28.45 19.51 -23.21
C PRO A 250 28.11 19.99 -24.62
N PHE A 251 28.01 21.30 -24.80
CA PHE A 251 27.73 21.94 -26.09
C PHE A 251 28.81 21.70 -27.18
N ASN A 252 29.85 20.93 -26.86
CA ASN A 252 31.01 20.77 -27.71
C ASN A 252 31.53 19.32 -27.82
N THR A 253 30.67 18.34 -27.82
CA THR A 253 31.10 16.98 -28.10
C THR A 253 30.90 16.66 -29.58
N GLU A 254 31.89 15.98 -30.19
CA GLU A 254 31.88 15.41 -31.55
C GLU A 254 30.76 14.37 -31.77
N HIS A 255 29.78 14.28 -30.85
CA HIS A 255 28.62 13.42 -30.96
C HIS A 255 27.59 14.05 -31.91
N PRO A 256 27.33 13.45 -33.08
CA PRO A 256 26.44 13.98 -34.11
C PRO A 256 24.97 14.13 -33.68
N TRP A 257 24.63 13.73 -32.49
CA TRP A 257 23.26 13.68 -31.94
C TRP A 257 22.92 14.83 -30.97
N VAL A 258 23.93 15.65 -30.56
CA VAL A 258 23.77 16.69 -29.54
C VAL A 258 23.31 18.03 -30.12
N ASN A 259 23.52 18.24 -31.42
CA ASN A 259 23.30 19.56 -32.07
C ASN A 259 21.83 19.89 -32.42
N ASP A 260 20.90 18.94 -32.25
CA ASP A 260 19.48 19.10 -32.64
C ASP A 260 18.52 19.06 -31.42
N VAL A 261 18.95 19.55 -30.26
CA VAL A 261 18.09 19.52 -29.05
C VAL A 261 17.15 20.73 -29.00
N PRO A 262 15.85 20.59 -29.23
CA PRO A 262 14.89 21.65 -29.02
C PRO A 262 14.88 22.09 -27.56
N GLN A 263 14.81 23.39 -27.28
CA GLN A 263 14.69 23.91 -25.92
C GLN A 263 13.36 23.47 -25.31
N PRO A 264 13.34 23.01 -24.06
CA PRO A 264 12.10 22.61 -23.38
C PRO A 264 11.17 23.82 -23.23
N THR A 265 9.90 23.61 -23.52
CA THR A 265 8.86 24.58 -23.15
C THR A 265 8.55 24.43 -21.64
N PRO A 266 8.80 25.47 -20.83
CA PRO A 266 8.52 25.41 -19.40
C PRO A 266 7.02 25.17 -19.18
N LYS A 267 6.66 24.04 -18.55
CA LYS A 267 5.29 23.86 -18.03
C LYS A 267 5.12 24.78 -16.81
N PRO A 268 3.97 25.49 -16.67
CA PRO A 268 3.76 26.32 -15.49
C PRO A 268 3.83 25.42 -14.22
N PRO A 269 4.61 25.83 -13.20
CA PRO A 269 4.72 25.05 -11.98
C PRO A 269 3.34 24.92 -11.32
N ARG A 270 2.96 23.71 -10.90
CA ARG A 270 1.84 23.55 -9.95
C ARG A 270 2.21 24.31 -8.69
N LEU A 271 1.25 25.06 -8.13
CA LEU A 271 1.44 25.73 -6.83
C LEU A 271 1.91 24.68 -5.82
N PRO A 272 3.09 24.85 -5.22
CA PRO A 272 3.60 23.88 -4.24
C PRO A 272 2.66 23.84 -3.04
N THR A 273 2.48 22.66 -2.44
CA THR A 273 1.82 22.47 -1.14
C THR A 273 2.91 22.24 -0.08
N PRO A 274 3.67 23.28 0.31
CA PRO A 274 4.88 23.14 1.13
C PRO A 274 4.58 22.56 2.52
N TRP A 275 3.33 22.65 2.96
CA TRP A 275 2.86 22.06 4.21
C TRP A 275 2.74 20.53 4.21
N PHE A 276 2.89 19.87 3.07
CA PHE A 276 2.91 18.41 2.93
C PHE A 276 4.29 17.90 2.49
N THR A 277 5.33 18.65 2.76
CA THR A 277 6.71 18.19 2.54
C THR A 277 7.03 17.07 3.53
N LEU A 278 7.57 15.98 2.98
CA LEU A 278 7.98 14.82 3.76
C LEU A 278 9.47 14.90 4.10
N PRO A 279 9.91 14.36 5.25
CA PRO A 279 11.33 14.26 5.56
C PRO A 279 12.03 13.29 4.61
N SER A 280 13.29 13.58 4.27
CA SER A 280 14.19 12.68 3.53
C SER A 280 15.39 12.39 4.41
N PRO A 281 15.38 11.28 5.18
CA PRO A 281 16.49 10.95 6.04
C PRO A 281 17.72 10.57 5.21
N ALA A 282 18.86 11.17 5.54
CA ALA A 282 20.13 10.85 4.90
C ALA A 282 20.59 9.41 5.22
N LYS A 283 20.09 8.85 6.33
CA LYS A 283 20.42 7.51 6.81
C LYS A 283 19.24 6.91 7.57
N ALA A 284 18.99 5.63 7.36
CA ALA A 284 17.99 4.88 8.11
C ALA A 284 18.34 4.84 9.60
N PRO A 285 17.35 4.98 10.52
CA PRO A 285 17.56 4.85 11.96
C PRO A 285 17.99 3.44 12.31
N LYS A 286 18.81 3.29 13.35
CA LYS A 286 19.23 1.99 13.88
C LYS A 286 18.22 1.41 14.86
N HIS A 287 17.50 2.27 15.57
CA HIS A 287 16.55 1.90 16.61
C HIS A 287 15.32 2.80 16.56
N VAL A 288 14.14 2.19 16.46
CA VAL A 288 12.83 2.86 16.50
C VAL A 288 12.03 2.33 17.69
N VAL A 289 11.43 3.22 18.42
CA VAL A 289 10.44 2.89 19.46
C VAL A 289 9.05 3.10 18.90
N ILE A 290 8.17 2.10 19.05
CA ILE A 290 6.76 2.19 18.65
C ILE A 290 5.89 2.13 19.89
N ILE A 291 4.94 3.06 20.01
CA ILE A 291 4.04 3.19 21.17
C ILE A 291 2.67 2.67 20.80
N GLY A 292 2.27 1.54 21.39
CA GLY A 292 1.02 0.83 21.16
C GLY A 292 1.18 -0.42 20.30
N ALA A 293 0.87 -1.59 20.86
CA ALA A 293 0.95 -2.89 20.20
C ALA A 293 -0.42 -3.39 19.66
N GLY A 294 -1.20 -2.46 19.13
CA GLY A 294 -2.34 -2.78 18.28
C GLY A 294 -1.92 -3.07 16.84
N LEU A 295 -2.88 -3.24 15.95
CA LEU A 295 -2.64 -3.57 14.54
C LEU A 295 -1.69 -2.56 13.84
N ALA A 296 -1.84 -1.25 14.09
CA ALA A 296 -1.00 -0.21 13.51
C ALA A 296 0.46 -0.31 13.97
N GLY A 297 0.68 -0.56 15.28
CA GLY A 297 2.02 -0.70 15.83
C GLY A 297 2.71 -1.99 15.38
N CYS A 298 2.01 -3.13 15.44
CA CYS A 298 2.58 -4.43 15.06
C CYS A 298 2.93 -4.48 13.56
N THR A 299 2.07 -3.94 12.68
CA THR A 299 2.37 -3.87 11.25
C THR A 299 3.54 -2.95 10.94
N THR A 300 3.67 -1.82 11.68
CA THR A 300 4.81 -0.89 11.54
C THR A 300 6.11 -1.53 12.05
N ALA A 301 6.04 -2.29 13.14
CA ALA A 301 7.19 -3.00 13.70
C ALA A 301 7.74 -4.02 12.71
N GLU A 302 6.86 -4.84 12.10
CA GLU A 302 7.25 -5.80 11.07
C GLU A 302 7.88 -5.11 9.86
N ALA A 303 7.23 -4.07 9.32
CA ALA A 303 7.72 -3.37 8.14
C ALA A 303 9.11 -2.76 8.34
N LEU A 304 9.43 -2.26 9.55
CA LEU A 304 10.74 -1.75 9.92
C LEU A 304 11.75 -2.87 10.16
N ALA A 305 11.36 -3.92 10.89
CA ALA A 305 12.23 -5.05 11.22
C ALA A 305 12.67 -5.82 9.96
N ARG A 306 11.77 -6.03 9.01
CA ARG A 306 12.08 -6.59 7.69
C ARG A 306 13.12 -5.76 6.92
N ARG A 307 13.26 -4.48 7.24
CA ARG A 307 14.29 -3.57 6.71
C ARG A 307 15.60 -3.58 7.50
N GLY A 308 15.69 -4.40 8.54
CA GLY A 308 16.87 -4.49 9.40
C GLY A 308 16.94 -3.43 10.50
N VAL A 309 15.86 -2.72 10.76
CA VAL A 309 15.76 -1.74 11.85
C VAL A 309 15.36 -2.44 13.14
N ARG A 310 16.10 -2.20 14.24
CA ARG A 310 15.72 -2.69 15.56
C ARG A 310 14.52 -1.92 16.08
N VAL A 311 13.51 -2.64 16.58
CA VAL A 311 12.27 -2.07 17.09
C VAL A 311 12.03 -2.46 18.54
N THR A 312 11.70 -1.47 19.39
CA THR A 312 11.09 -1.70 20.69
C THR A 312 9.62 -1.31 20.61
N LEU A 313 8.73 -2.29 20.80
CA LEU A 313 7.29 -2.12 20.77
C LEU A 313 6.76 -2.04 22.20
N LEU A 314 6.19 -0.90 22.58
CA LEU A 314 5.68 -0.63 23.92
C LEU A 314 4.15 -0.80 23.96
N GLU A 315 3.66 -1.61 24.90
CA GLU A 315 2.22 -1.80 25.14
C GLU A 315 1.88 -1.48 26.62
N GLN A 316 0.79 -0.72 26.81
CA GLN A 316 0.37 -0.34 28.14
C GLN A 316 -0.30 -1.50 28.92
N GLY A 317 -0.93 -2.43 28.21
CA GLY A 317 -1.58 -3.60 28.78
C GLY A 317 -0.60 -4.75 29.04
N ASP A 318 -1.13 -5.88 29.48
CA ASP A 318 -0.40 -7.13 29.75
C ASP A 318 -0.14 -7.93 28.47
N GLU A 319 -0.93 -7.71 27.41
CA GLU A 319 -0.78 -8.36 26.10
C GLU A 319 -1.09 -7.41 24.93
N ILE A 320 -0.73 -7.82 23.72
CA ILE A 320 -1.02 -7.06 22.51
C ILE A 320 -2.51 -7.12 22.14
N CYS A 321 -2.96 -6.14 21.34
CA CYS A 321 -4.30 -6.14 20.70
C CYS A 321 -5.49 -6.14 21.68
N GLN A 322 -5.38 -5.57 22.86
CA GLN A 322 -6.46 -5.60 23.85
C GLN A 322 -7.66 -4.70 23.51
N GLN A 323 -7.45 -3.63 22.75
CA GLN A 323 -8.51 -2.66 22.40
C GLN A 323 -9.24 -3.02 21.08
N ALA A 324 -9.42 -2.07 20.16
CA ALA A 324 -10.12 -2.28 18.89
C ALA A 324 -9.56 -3.44 18.03
N SER A 325 -8.30 -3.79 18.21
CA SER A 325 -7.64 -4.92 17.53
C SER A 325 -7.88 -6.27 18.22
N GLY A 326 -8.67 -6.32 19.30
CA GLY A 326 -8.89 -7.54 20.11
C GLY A 326 -10.10 -8.37 19.69
N ASN A 327 -10.81 -8.02 18.61
CA ASN A 327 -11.93 -8.83 18.13
C ASN A 327 -11.43 -10.18 17.60
N ARG A 328 -12.19 -11.28 17.87
CA ARG A 328 -11.82 -12.62 17.38
C ARG A 328 -11.89 -12.72 15.85
N GLN A 329 -12.85 -12.03 15.23
CA GLN A 329 -12.95 -11.90 13.78
C GLN A 329 -13.20 -10.46 13.42
N GLY A 330 -12.38 -9.92 12.53
CA GLY A 330 -12.55 -8.61 11.90
C GLY A 330 -12.83 -8.79 10.42
N ALA A 331 -13.88 -8.15 9.89
CA ALA A 331 -14.19 -8.20 8.48
C ALA A 331 -13.12 -7.46 7.65
N LEU A 332 -12.52 -8.17 6.71
CA LEU A 332 -11.50 -7.70 5.79
C LEU A 332 -12.15 -7.39 4.44
N TYR A 333 -12.51 -6.15 4.19
CA TYR A 333 -13.13 -5.74 2.92
C TYR A 333 -12.96 -4.26 2.62
N ALA A 334 -12.95 -3.91 1.33
CA ALA A 334 -12.94 -2.53 0.87
C ALA A 334 -14.37 -1.96 0.85
N LYS A 335 -14.63 -0.92 1.66
CA LYS A 335 -15.88 -0.15 1.54
C LYS A 335 -15.72 0.85 0.41
N LEU A 336 -16.47 0.64 -0.67
CA LEU A 336 -16.38 1.47 -1.87
C LEU A 336 -17.39 2.62 -1.82
N PRO A 337 -16.98 3.87 -2.12
CA PRO A 337 -17.89 4.99 -2.39
C PRO A 337 -18.55 4.84 -3.76
N VAL A 338 -19.61 5.60 -4.00
CA VAL A 338 -20.31 5.63 -5.30
C VAL A 338 -19.37 6.10 -6.40
N ASP A 339 -18.63 7.18 -6.16
CA ASP A 339 -17.65 7.70 -7.11
C ASP A 339 -16.22 7.32 -6.69
N PRO A 340 -15.28 7.16 -7.64
CA PRO A 340 -13.87 6.93 -7.34
C PRO A 340 -13.27 8.03 -6.46
N THR A 341 -12.66 7.66 -5.33
CA THR A 341 -12.02 8.58 -4.38
C THR A 341 -10.70 8.01 -3.89
N LEU A 342 -9.85 8.85 -3.29
CA LEU A 342 -8.63 8.41 -2.63
C LEU A 342 -8.91 7.40 -1.49
N SER A 343 -10.02 7.57 -0.77
CA SER A 343 -10.42 6.60 0.27
C SER A 343 -10.76 5.23 -0.33
N GLY A 344 -11.49 5.20 -1.44
CA GLY A 344 -11.80 3.95 -2.16
C GLY A 344 -10.54 3.27 -2.68
N GLU A 345 -9.60 4.03 -3.23
CA GLU A 345 -8.32 3.53 -3.70
C GLU A 345 -7.48 2.97 -2.54
N LEU A 346 -7.37 3.69 -1.42
CA LEU A 346 -6.69 3.21 -0.21
C LEU A 346 -7.28 1.90 0.30
N HIS A 347 -8.62 1.79 0.28
CA HIS A 347 -9.29 0.57 0.74
C HIS A 347 -9.01 -0.63 -0.18
N LEU A 348 -9.01 -0.44 -1.50
CA LEU A 348 -8.74 -1.52 -2.47
C LEU A 348 -7.26 -1.94 -2.43
N THR A 349 -6.34 -1.00 -2.54
CA THR A 349 -4.90 -1.29 -2.53
C THR A 349 -4.44 -1.83 -1.18
N GLY A 350 -5.03 -1.33 -0.08
CA GLY A 350 -4.78 -1.80 1.27
C GLY A 350 -5.33 -3.21 1.53
N LEU A 351 -6.51 -3.54 0.99
CA LEU A 351 -7.04 -4.91 1.01
C LEU A 351 -6.06 -5.88 0.34
N GLU A 352 -5.62 -5.54 -0.88
CA GLU A 352 -4.68 -6.36 -1.63
C GLU A 352 -3.33 -6.51 -0.90
N TYR A 353 -2.84 -5.44 -0.28
CA TYR A 353 -1.60 -5.49 0.52
C TYR A 353 -1.75 -6.39 1.75
N THR A 354 -2.88 -6.31 2.45
CA THR A 354 -3.15 -7.17 3.62
C THR A 354 -3.27 -8.63 3.22
N LEU A 355 -3.95 -8.94 2.11
CA LEU A 355 -4.04 -10.31 1.58
C LEU A 355 -2.65 -10.88 1.26
N ARG A 356 -1.72 -10.06 0.73
CA ARG A 356 -0.33 -10.46 0.51
C ARG A 356 0.38 -10.80 1.81
N LEU A 357 0.25 -9.98 2.85
CA LEU A 357 0.83 -10.26 4.16
C LEU A 357 0.26 -11.56 4.76
N LEU A 358 -1.06 -11.77 4.67
CA LEU A 358 -1.69 -13.01 5.15
C LEU A 358 -1.14 -14.25 4.44
N LYS A 359 -0.88 -14.17 3.14
CA LYS A 359 -0.26 -15.25 2.37
C LYS A 359 1.20 -15.46 2.75
N ILE A 360 2.00 -14.39 2.84
CA ILE A 360 3.42 -14.45 3.23
C ILE A 360 3.58 -15.12 4.60
N HIS A 361 2.73 -14.75 5.56
CA HIS A 361 2.74 -15.32 6.92
C HIS A 361 1.89 -16.59 7.05
N ARG A 362 1.35 -17.14 5.95
CA ARG A 362 0.58 -18.39 5.91
C ARG A 362 -0.60 -18.42 6.90
N LEU A 363 -1.33 -17.31 6.97
CA LEU A 363 -2.42 -17.14 7.93
C LEU A 363 -3.81 -17.50 7.36
N LEU A 364 -3.94 -17.73 6.05
CA LEU A 364 -5.19 -18.12 5.38
C LEU A 364 -5.45 -19.63 5.56
N ASP A 365 -5.78 -20.03 6.79
CA ASP A 365 -5.95 -21.43 7.20
C ASP A 365 -7.37 -21.75 7.71
N GLY A 366 -8.31 -20.81 7.57
CA GLY A 366 -9.68 -20.94 8.06
C GLY A 366 -9.83 -20.80 9.58
N LYS A 367 -8.74 -20.63 10.34
CA LYS A 367 -8.73 -20.47 11.80
C LYS A 367 -8.23 -19.10 12.24
N ARG A 368 -7.20 -18.57 11.56
CA ARG A 368 -6.60 -17.25 11.84
C ARG A 368 -7.08 -16.21 10.85
N ALA A 369 -7.31 -16.57 9.60
CA ALA A 369 -7.95 -15.78 8.58
C ALA A 369 -8.55 -16.67 7.50
N ASP A 370 -9.56 -16.15 6.79
CA ASP A 370 -10.17 -16.82 5.66
C ASP A 370 -10.62 -15.81 4.60
N GLN A 371 -10.34 -16.11 3.35
CA GLN A 371 -10.78 -15.34 2.19
C GLN A 371 -12.11 -15.89 1.65
N CYS A 372 -13.12 -15.99 2.52
CA CYS A 372 -14.44 -16.56 2.24
C CYS A 372 -15.40 -15.64 1.47
N GLY A 373 -14.94 -14.44 1.09
CA GLY A 373 -15.81 -13.42 0.50
C GLY A 373 -16.64 -12.64 1.50
N LEU A 374 -17.38 -11.64 0.97
CA LEU A 374 -18.33 -10.83 1.74
C LEU A 374 -19.52 -10.42 0.89
N LEU A 375 -20.73 -10.60 1.41
CA LEU A 375 -21.98 -10.08 0.87
C LEU A 375 -22.33 -8.75 1.55
N GLN A 376 -22.35 -7.67 0.80
CA GLN A 376 -22.90 -6.38 1.26
C GLN A 376 -24.35 -6.29 0.83
N LEU A 377 -25.27 -6.50 1.78
CA LEU A 377 -26.70 -6.61 1.54
C LEU A 377 -27.36 -5.23 1.35
N ALA A 378 -28.28 -5.14 0.44
CA ALA A 378 -29.10 -3.96 0.23
C ALA A 378 -30.35 -4.02 1.15
N THR A 379 -30.15 -3.74 2.44
CA THR A 379 -31.21 -3.80 3.48
C THR A 379 -32.23 -2.67 3.38
N SER A 380 -32.08 -1.75 2.43
CA SER A 380 -33.01 -0.66 2.13
C SER A 380 -32.97 -0.29 0.65
N GLU A 381 -34.05 0.32 0.14
CA GLU A 381 -34.13 0.86 -1.22
C GLU A 381 -32.99 1.85 -1.52
N LYS A 382 -32.70 2.73 -0.56
CA LYS A 382 -31.59 3.70 -0.67
C LYS A 382 -30.23 3.00 -0.87
N GLU A 383 -29.99 1.91 -0.15
CA GLU A 383 -28.75 1.15 -0.29
C GLU A 383 -28.70 0.39 -1.63
N ALA A 384 -29.84 -0.15 -2.11
CA ALA A 384 -29.92 -0.77 -3.42
C ALA A 384 -29.57 0.21 -4.55
N GLN A 385 -30.14 1.41 -4.51
CA GLN A 385 -29.83 2.48 -5.47
C GLN A 385 -28.35 2.90 -5.39
N ARG A 386 -27.80 3.05 -4.18
CA ARG A 386 -26.37 3.35 -3.98
C ARG A 386 -25.47 2.28 -4.60
N GLN A 387 -25.80 1.01 -4.42
CA GLN A 387 -25.03 -0.11 -4.97
C GLN A 387 -25.09 -0.15 -6.51
N GLN A 388 -26.22 0.13 -7.12
CA GLN A 388 -26.37 0.25 -8.58
C GLN A 388 -25.50 1.39 -9.14
N GLN A 389 -25.54 2.57 -8.52
CA GLN A 389 -24.71 3.71 -8.90
C GLN A 389 -23.21 3.40 -8.73
N LEU A 390 -22.82 2.69 -7.67
CA LEU A 390 -21.43 2.28 -7.45
C LEU A 390 -20.92 1.44 -8.61
N LEU A 391 -21.67 0.43 -9.03
CA LEU A 391 -21.27 -0.43 -10.15
C LEU A 391 -21.21 0.35 -11.48
N ALA A 392 -22.12 1.29 -11.69
CA ALA A 392 -22.14 2.12 -12.91
C ALA A 392 -20.90 3.05 -12.98
N ASN A 393 -20.50 3.64 -11.84
CA ASN A 393 -19.47 4.68 -11.82
C ASN A 393 -18.04 4.14 -11.71
N ASN A 394 -17.84 2.94 -11.18
CA ASN A 394 -16.49 2.45 -10.88
C ASN A 394 -15.89 1.50 -11.93
N ALA A 395 -16.67 0.93 -12.83
CA ALA A 395 -16.21 -0.01 -13.88
C ALA A 395 -15.25 -1.12 -13.36
N LEU A 396 -15.52 -1.64 -12.15
CA LEU A 396 -14.71 -2.68 -11.52
C LEU A 396 -15.02 -4.06 -12.12
N SER A 397 -14.00 -4.92 -12.20
CA SER A 397 -14.18 -6.29 -12.67
C SER A 397 -14.99 -7.13 -11.68
N GLN A 398 -15.65 -8.18 -12.16
CA GLN A 398 -16.39 -9.14 -11.31
C GLN A 398 -15.47 -9.90 -10.32
N ALA A 399 -14.17 -9.92 -10.57
CA ALA A 399 -13.19 -10.44 -9.62
C ALA A 399 -13.05 -9.56 -8.36
N VAL A 400 -13.47 -8.29 -8.44
CA VAL A 400 -13.44 -7.33 -7.31
C VAL A 400 -14.81 -7.24 -6.65
N VAL A 401 -15.86 -7.05 -7.44
CA VAL A 401 -17.24 -6.91 -6.95
C VAL A 401 -18.24 -7.30 -8.03
N LYS A 402 -19.31 -8.00 -7.65
CA LYS A 402 -20.42 -8.33 -8.54
C LYS A 402 -21.76 -8.15 -7.85
N ALA A 403 -22.78 -7.74 -8.60
CA ALA A 403 -24.15 -7.76 -8.13
C ALA A 403 -24.64 -9.20 -7.97
N VAL A 404 -25.45 -9.44 -6.94
CA VAL A 404 -26.10 -10.73 -6.69
C VAL A 404 -27.56 -10.53 -6.31
N THR A 405 -28.43 -11.45 -6.75
CA THR A 405 -29.84 -11.50 -6.34
C THR A 405 -29.94 -12.08 -4.91
N ALA A 406 -31.11 -11.99 -4.28
CA ALA A 406 -31.37 -12.59 -2.97
C ALA A 406 -31.17 -14.12 -2.98
N GLU A 407 -31.53 -14.78 -4.09
CA GLU A 407 -31.33 -16.22 -4.27
C GLU A 407 -29.84 -16.58 -4.36
N GLU A 408 -29.08 -15.81 -5.17
CA GLU A 408 -27.63 -15.99 -5.27
C GLU A 408 -26.93 -15.69 -3.94
N ALA A 409 -27.34 -14.63 -3.23
CA ALA A 409 -26.83 -14.30 -1.91
C ALA A 409 -27.09 -15.44 -0.90
N SER A 410 -28.31 -16.02 -0.90
CA SER A 410 -28.65 -17.16 -0.05
C SER A 410 -27.78 -18.37 -0.33
N ARG A 411 -27.53 -18.66 -1.61
CA ARG A 411 -26.67 -19.78 -2.02
C ARG A 411 -25.21 -19.56 -1.61
N ILE A 412 -24.70 -18.34 -1.78
CA ILE A 412 -23.32 -17.98 -1.37
C ILE A 412 -23.18 -18.04 0.14
N ALA A 413 -24.16 -17.52 0.88
CA ALA A 413 -24.15 -17.49 2.34
C ALA A 413 -24.43 -18.85 3.00
N ASN A 414 -25.00 -19.81 2.27
CA ASN A 414 -25.52 -21.07 2.79
C ASN A 414 -26.63 -20.87 3.86
N THR A 415 -27.40 -19.79 3.76
CA THR A 415 -28.53 -19.47 4.64
C THR A 415 -29.50 -18.55 3.91
N ALA A 416 -30.75 -18.50 4.37
CA ALA A 416 -31.75 -17.65 3.74
C ALA A 416 -31.43 -16.16 3.93
N ILE A 417 -31.17 -15.45 2.83
CA ILE A 417 -30.90 -14.02 2.77
C ILE A 417 -32.03 -13.35 1.97
N PRO A 418 -32.84 -12.50 2.60
CA PRO A 418 -33.99 -11.88 1.91
C PRO A 418 -33.64 -10.70 1.01
N HIS A 419 -32.36 -10.32 0.92
CA HIS A 419 -31.89 -9.13 0.22
C HIS A 419 -30.95 -9.47 -0.94
N SER A 420 -31.05 -8.72 -2.04
CA SER A 420 -29.99 -8.62 -3.03
C SER A 420 -28.77 -7.85 -2.47
N GLY A 421 -27.65 -7.80 -3.20
CA GLY A 421 -26.51 -7.04 -2.75
C GLY A 421 -25.32 -7.11 -3.67
N LEU A 422 -24.17 -6.77 -3.11
CA LEU A 422 -22.86 -6.89 -3.77
C LEU A 422 -22.05 -7.99 -3.10
N PHE A 423 -21.45 -8.86 -3.91
CA PHE A 423 -20.50 -9.87 -3.45
C PHE A 423 -19.07 -9.43 -3.77
N PHE A 424 -18.22 -9.44 -2.76
CA PHE A 424 -16.79 -9.12 -2.82
C PHE A 424 -15.98 -10.43 -2.66
N PRO A 425 -15.57 -11.10 -3.75
CA PRO A 425 -14.94 -12.44 -3.67
C PRO A 425 -13.57 -12.42 -2.97
N ARG A 426 -12.88 -11.29 -2.97
CA ARG A 426 -11.56 -11.14 -2.35
C ARG A 426 -11.62 -10.72 -0.87
N ALA A 427 -12.79 -10.42 -0.36
CA ALA A 427 -13.00 -10.12 1.04
C ALA A 427 -12.91 -11.39 1.91
N GLY A 428 -12.92 -11.20 3.22
CA GLY A 428 -12.87 -12.29 4.17
C GLY A 428 -12.82 -11.77 5.59
N TRP A 429 -12.33 -12.58 6.51
CA TRP A 429 -12.12 -12.19 7.90
C TRP A 429 -10.70 -12.53 8.37
N VAL A 430 -10.25 -11.81 9.38
CA VAL A 430 -8.95 -11.99 10.02
C VAL A 430 -9.13 -11.97 11.53
N TYR A 431 -8.41 -12.79 12.26
CA TYR A 431 -8.18 -12.64 13.69
C TYR A 431 -7.00 -11.66 13.88
N PRO A 432 -7.26 -10.38 14.25
CA PRO A 432 -6.22 -9.36 14.25
C PRO A 432 -5.06 -9.69 15.20
N LYS A 433 -5.36 -10.30 16.37
CA LYS A 433 -4.32 -10.69 17.34
C LYS A 433 -3.38 -11.73 16.74
N ALA A 434 -3.90 -12.77 16.08
CA ALA A 434 -3.07 -13.80 15.45
C ALA A 434 -2.21 -13.23 14.30
N LEU A 435 -2.74 -12.25 13.54
CA LEU A 435 -1.94 -11.51 12.57
C LEU A 435 -0.81 -10.74 13.26
N CYS A 436 -1.11 -9.99 14.32
CA CYS A 436 -0.12 -9.22 15.05
C CYS A 436 0.97 -10.10 15.69
N GLU A 437 0.60 -11.22 16.29
CA GLU A 437 1.53 -12.22 16.85
C GLU A 437 2.51 -12.73 15.78
N ALA A 438 2.00 -13.09 14.59
CA ALA A 438 2.84 -13.53 13.48
C ALA A 438 3.76 -12.44 12.94
N LEU A 439 3.32 -11.18 12.96
CA LEU A 439 4.11 -10.03 12.47
C LEU A 439 5.24 -9.65 13.42
N ILE A 440 5.03 -9.75 14.74
CA ILE A 440 6.06 -9.38 15.72
C ILE A 440 7.00 -10.53 16.11
N ASP A 441 6.74 -11.74 15.62
CA ASP A 441 7.69 -12.88 15.76
C ASP A 441 8.90 -12.69 14.85
N HIS A 442 9.76 -11.75 15.24
CA HIS A 442 10.94 -11.34 14.48
C HIS A 442 12.10 -10.98 15.42
N PRO A 443 13.35 -11.43 15.16
CA PRO A 443 14.47 -11.24 16.06
C PRO A 443 14.87 -9.77 16.33
N LEU A 444 14.45 -8.84 15.50
CA LEU A 444 14.72 -7.41 15.67
C LEU A 444 13.58 -6.67 16.39
N ILE A 445 12.52 -7.36 16.81
CA ILE A 445 11.39 -6.77 17.54
C ILE A 445 11.44 -7.22 18.99
N THR A 446 11.43 -6.26 19.91
CA THR A 446 11.31 -6.51 21.35
C THR A 446 9.99 -5.91 21.83
N LEU A 447 9.08 -6.75 22.32
CA LEU A 447 7.84 -6.32 22.95
C LEU A 447 8.08 -6.05 24.44
N THR A 448 7.58 -4.93 24.95
CA THR A 448 7.56 -4.58 26.37
C THR A 448 6.12 -4.23 26.76
N THR A 449 5.52 -5.04 27.59
CA THR A 449 4.17 -4.87 28.15
C THR A 449 4.19 -4.07 29.43
N HIS A 450 3.01 -3.64 29.95
CA HIS A 450 2.86 -2.76 31.12
C HIS A 450 3.67 -1.44 30.99
N ALA A 451 3.98 -1.03 29.76
CA ALA A 451 4.85 0.09 29.43
C ALA A 451 4.03 1.30 28.93
N LYS A 452 3.09 1.78 29.76
CA LYS A 452 2.36 3.01 29.43
C LYS A 452 3.33 4.19 29.34
N VAL A 453 3.42 4.77 28.14
CA VAL A 453 4.24 5.96 27.88
C VAL A 453 3.51 7.20 28.42
N THR A 454 4.23 8.02 29.17
CA THR A 454 3.72 9.26 29.80
C THR A 454 4.33 10.51 29.20
N GLU A 455 5.59 10.45 28.71
CA GLU A 455 6.28 11.62 28.17
C GLU A 455 7.14 11.27 26.95
N LEU A 456 7.23 12.22 26.04
CA LEU A 456 8.15 12.24 24.91
C LEU A 456 8.97 13.53 24.94
N ASN A 457 10.28 13.41 25.14
CA ASN A 457 11.20 14.55 25.24
C ASN A 457 12.27 14.44 24.15
N LEU A 458 12.46 15.50 23.36
CA LEU A 458 13.54 15.59 22.39
C LEU A 458 14.82 16.08 23.10
N ARG A 459 15.90 15.31 23.00
CA ARG A 459 17.18 15.60 23.67
C ARG A 459 18.33 15.72 22.68
N PRO A 460 19.29 16.63 22.89
CA PRO A 460 20.53 16.62 22.13
C PRO A 460 21.28 15.30 22.33
N CYS A 461 21.96 14.80 21.31
CA CYS A 461 22.80 13.61 21.43
C CYS A 461 24.07 13.93 22.24
N PRO A 462 24.39 13.15 23.28
CA PRO A 462 25.56 13.45 24.16
C PRO A 462 26.93 13.25 23.48
N THR A 463 27.00 12.54 22.37
CA THR A 463 28.26 12.22 21.68
C THR A 463 28.54 13.25 20.57
N GLY A 464 29.46 14.18 20.83
CA GLY A 464 29.85 15.34 20.03
C GLY A 464 30.50 15.07 18.67
N THR A 465 29.90 14.22 17.83
CA THR A 465 30.42 13.95 16.47
C THR A 465 29.64 14.68 15.36
N THR A 466 28.46 15.22 15.65
CA THR A 466 27.75 16.18 14.77
C THR A 466 26.86 17.07 15.64
N THR A 467 26.94 18.37 15.46
CA THR A 467 26.27 19.41 16.26
C THR A 467 24.73 19.37 16.27
N ASP A 468 24.09 18.50 15.46
CA ASP A 468 22.64 18.48 15.22
C ASP A 468 21.95 17.14 15.49
N ALA A 469 22.63 16.14 16.04
CA ALA A 469 22.01 14.85 16.34
C ALA A 469 21.09 14.98 17.57
N GLN A 470 19.79 14.76 17.34
CA GLN A 470 18.78 14.71 18.40
C GLN A 470 18.24 13.29 18.54
N ARG A 471 17.87 12.91 19.76
CA ARG A 471 17.24 11.63 20.07
C ARG A 471 16.00 11.82 20.94
N TRP A 472 15.04 10.92 20.77
CA TRP A 472 13.89 10.88 21.63
C TRP A 472 14.21 10.14 22.93
N GLN A 473 13.87 10.77 24.06
CA GLN A 473 13.75 10.17 25.38
C GLN A 473 12.28 9.85 25.60
N ILE A 474 11.98 8.57 25.84
CA ILE A 474 10.63 8.04 26.05
C ILE A 474 10.52 7.60 27.50
N ILE A 475 9.62 8.23 28.26
CA ILE A 475 9.36 7.88 29.66
C ILE A 475 8.11 7.02 29.73
N SER A 476 8.25 5.83 30.31
CA SER A 476 7.16 4.88 30.51
C SER A 476 7.14 4.32 31.93
N HIS A 477 6.09 3.58 32.29
CA HIS A 477 6.02 2.90 33.59
C HIS A 477 7.12 1.82 33.76
N GLN A 478 7.75 1.35 32.70
CA GLN A 478 8.88 0.40 32.72
C GLN A 478 10.25 1.09 32.72
N GLY A 479 10.28 2.43 32.85
CA GLY A 479 11.50 3.21 32.87
C GLY A 479 11.70 4.05 31.61
N GLU A 480 12.93 4.51 31.42
CA GLU A 480 13.32 5.42 30.34
C GLU A 480 14.02 4.65 29.20
N LEU A 481 13.69 5.04 27.96
CA LEU A 481 14.30 4.55 26.73
C LEU A 481 14.74 5.71 25.84
N THR A 482 15.74 5.47 24.99
CA THR A 482 16.16 6.40 23.94
C THR A 482 16.04 5.78 22.57
N ALA A 483 15.61 6.56 21.57
CA ALA A 483 15.43 6.09 20.20
C ALA A 483 15.89 7.14 19.17
N ASP A 484 16.30 6.65 17.99
CA ASP A 484 16.63 7.52 16.84
C ASP A 484 15.35 8.07 16.19
N ALA A 485 14.25 7.31 16.25
CA ALA A 485 12.93 7.73 15.79
C ALA A 485 11.82 7.08 16.64
N VAL A 486 10.66 7.71 16.68
CA VAL A 486 9.47 7.24 17.40
C VAL A 486 8.27 7.16 16.46
N VAL A 487 7.49 6.09 16.57
CA VAL A 487 6.18 5.97 15.93
C VAL A 487 5.11 5.88 17.00
N VAL A 488 4.14 6.79 16.98
CA VAL A 488 3.00 6.77 17.89
C VAL A 488 1.83 6.10 17.21
N ALA A 489 1.39 4.95 17.77
CA ALA A 489 0.34 4.08 17.24
C ALA A 489 -0.70 3.67 18.32
N ASN A 490 -0.78 4.41 19.42
CA ASN A 490 -1.65 4.15 20.57
C ASN A 490 -3.04 4.79 20.44
N ALA A 491 -3.51 4.98 19.22
CA ALA A 491 -4.86 5.45 18.88
C ALA A 491 -5.20 6.80 19.53
N HIS A 492 -6.35 6.93 20.20
CA HIS A 492 -6.79 8.20 20.81
C HIS A 492 -5.98 8.61 22.03
N ASP A 493 -5.27 7.70 22.68
CA ASP A 493 -4.41 7.99 23.82
C ASP A 493 -3.17 8.82 23.41
N ALA A 494 -2.84 8.90 22.14
CA ALA A 494 -1.81 9.79 21.61
C ALA A 494 -1.99 11.27 22.06
N LYS A 495 -3.23 11.71 22.29
CA LYS A 495 -3.54 13.06 22.77
C LYS A 495 -3.04 13.36 24.18
N THR A 496 -2.71 12.36 24.96
CA THR A 496 -2.12 12.56 26.31
C THR A 496 -0.64 12.96 26.24
N LEU A 497 0.00 12.73 25.09
CA LEU A 497 1.38 13.13 24.85
C LEU A 497 1.43 14.58 24.36
N THR A 498 2.14 15.44 25.05
CA THR A 498 2.16 16.91 24.82
C THR A 498 2.32 17.33 23.36
N PRO A 499 3.25 16.78 22.54
CA PRO A 499 3.39 17.19 21.14
C PRO A 499 2.17 16.87 20.26
N LEU A 500 1.24 16.03 20.73
CA LEU A 500 0.13 15.44 19.94
C LEU A 500 -1.25 15.80 20.49
N SER A 501 -1.35 16.64 21.51
CA SER A 501 -2.61 16.99 22.19
C SER A 501 -3.67 17.60 21.27
N GLN A 502 -3.24 18.25 20.19
CA GLN A 502 -4.11 18.93 19.20
C GLN A 502 -4.67 18.01 18.10
N LEU A 503 -4.31 16.72 18.10
CA LEU A 503 -4.82 15.79 17.08
C LEU A 503 -6.34 15.62 17.21
N PRO A 504 -7.11 15.72 16.09
CA PRO A 504 -8.58 15.66 16.13
C PRO A 504 -9.09 14.22 16.15
N LEU A 505 -8.65 13.42 17.10
CA LEU A 505 -9.00 12.01 17.24
C LEU A 505 -10.25 11.85 18.10
N LYS A 506 -11.14 10.91 17.70
CA LYS A 506 -12.37 10.59 18.42
C LYS A 506 -12.43 9.08 18.70
N PRO A 507 -12.62 8.68 19.97
CA PRO A 507 -12.96 7.30 20.28
C PRO A 507 -14.41 7.02 19.86
N ILE A 508 -14.65 5.85 19.30
CA ILE A 508 -15.99 5.35 18.93
C ILE A 508 -16.15 3.97 19.56
N ARG A 509 -17.02 3.88 20.55
CA ARG A 509 -17.29 2.60 21.21
C ARG A 509 -18.04 1.65 20.29
N GLY A 510 -17.72 0.38 20.37
CA GLY A 510 -18.45 -0.70 19.71
C GLY A 510 -18.39 -1.98 20.50
N GLN A 511 -19.54 -2.65 20.63
CA GLN A 511 -19.67 -3.97 21.23
C GLN A 511 -19.96 -5.00 20.15
N VAL A 512 -19.15 -6.03 20.09
CA VAL A 512 -19.36 -7.23 19.27
C VAL A 512 -19.97 -8.31 20.17
N SER A 513 -21.00 -8.98 19.69
CA SER A 513 -21.61 -10.13 20.35
C SER A 513 -21.04 -11.43 19.79
N SER A 514 -20.89 -12.43 20.63
CA SER A 514 -20.62 -13.80 20.21
C SER A 514 -21.58 -14.78 20.86
N ALA A 515 -22.21 -15.61 20.05
CA ALA A 515 -23.16 -16.61 20.46
C ALA A 515 -22.60 -18.02 20.22
N PRO A 516 -22.69 -18.95 21.20
CA PRO A 516 -22.32 -20.33 20.95
C PRO A 516 -23.29 -20.96 19.95
N VAL A 517 -22.77 -21.77 19.05
CA VAL A 517 -23.55 -22.56 18.09
C VAL A 517 -23.17 -24.04 18.24
N ALA A 518 -24.11 -24.92 18.00
CA ALA A 518 -23.85 -26.35 18.11
C ALA A 518 -22.68 -26.77 17.20
N PRO A 519 -21.81 -27.71 17.63
CA PRO A 519 -20.75 -28.24 16.79
C PRO A 519 -21.32 -28.81 15.50
N GLN A 520 -20.65 -28.61 14.39
CA GLN A 520 -20.98 -29.26 13.13
C GLN A 520 -20.79 -30.77 13.31
N ALA A 521 -21.82 -31.58 13.03
CA ALA A 521 -21.69 -33.03 13.00
C ALA A 521 -20.60 -33.39 11.95
N SER A 522 -19.65 -34.25 12.32
CA SER A 522 -18.64 -34.77 11.40
C SER A 522 -19.34 -35.53 10.27
N ASP A 523 -18.77 -35.49 9.03
CA ASP A 523 -19.33 -36.13 7.82
C ASP A 523 -19.61 -37.65 7.94
N ASN A 524 -19.35 -38.26 9.11
CA ASN A 524 -19.55 -39.68 9.37
C ASN A 524 -20.90 -40.04 10.07
N ASP A 525 -21.70 -39.06 10.51
CA ASP A 525 -23.01 -39.33 11.10
C ASP A 525 -24.11 -39.18 10.04
N GLN A 526 -24.31 -40.23 9.25
CA GLN A 526 -25.51 -40.43 8.44
C GLN A 526 -26.69 -40.75 9.39
N GLU A 527 -27.42 -39.76 9.80
CA GLU A 527 -28.83 -39.79 10.23
C GLU A 527 -29.11 -38.59 11.14
N THR A 528 -29.20 -37.41 10.61
CA THR A 528 -30.02 -36.35 11.21
C THR A 528 -30.68 -35.51 10.13
N THR A 529 -31.99 -35.41 10.29
CA THR A 529 -32.96 -34.71 9.45
C THR A 529 -32.45 -33.36 8.90
N SER A 530 -32.76 -33.08 7.65
CA SER A 530 -32.29 -32.02 6.72
C SER A 530 -32.49 -30.56 7.17
N ASP A 531 -32.74 -30.22 8.42
CA ASP A 531 -33.22 -28.89 8.83
C ASP A 531 -32.24 -28.03 9.67
N THR A 532 -31.00 -28.42 9.95
CA THR A 532 -30.12 -27.68 10.89
C THR A 532 -28.70 -27.36 10.41
N LYS A 533 -28.42 -27.31 9.13
CA LYS A 533 -27.12 -26.80 8.64
C LYS A 533 -27.16 -25.29 8.43
N HIS A 534 -27.05 -24.49 9.49
CA HIS A 534 -26.90 -23.02 9.39
C HIS A 534 -25.48 -22.58 9.65
N SER A 535 -24.52 -23.00 8.79
CA SER A 535 -23.16 -22.44 8.81
C SER A 535 -23.03 -21.41 7.69
N LEU A 536 -22.69 -20.16 8.04
CA LEU A 536 -22.32 -19.16 7.05
C LEU A 536 -21.04 -19.57 6.33
N ASN A 537 -21.07 -19.53 5.00
CA ASN A 537 -19.88 -19.77 4.17
C ASN A 537 -19.14 -18.47 3.81
N THR A 538 -19.74 -17.31 4.08
CA THR A 538 -19.18 -15.97 3.75
C THR A 538 -19.61 -14.97 4.81
N ILE A 539 -18.96 -13.82 4.86
CA ILE A 539 -19.41 -12.71 5.71
C ILE A 539 -20.67 -12.09 5.11
N ILE A 540 -21.66 -11.83 5.92
CA ILE A 540 -22.80 -10.97 5.58
C ILE A 540 -22.62 -9.61 6.25
N CYS A 541 -22.87 -8.53 5.53
CA CYS A 541 -22.71 -7.14 5.99
C CYS A 541 -23.89 -6.29 5.50
N GLY A 542 -24.42 -5.46 6.38
CA GLY A 542 -25.47 -4.48 6.12
C GLY A 542 -25.28 -3.31 7.08
N ASP A 543 -26.25 -3.09 7.98
CA ASP A 543 -26.12 -2.14 9.11
C ASP A 543 -25.13 -2.64 10.19
N GLY A 544 -24.85 -3.95 10.19
CA GLY A 544 -23.81 -4.62 10.95
C GLY A 544 -23.08 -5.63 10.09
N TYR A 545 -22.43 -6.61 10.73
CA TYR A 545 -21.79 -7.73 10.04
C TYR A 545 -21.96 -9.02 10.85
N CYS A 546 -21.87 -10.16 10.16
CA CYS A 546 -21.79 -11.47 10.79
C CYS A 546 -20.77 -12.31 10.03
N CYS A 547 -19.82 -12.91 10.75
CA CYS A 547 -18.77 -13.75 10.18
C CYS A 547 -19.18 -15.24 10.20
N PRO A 548 -18.55 -16.10 9.37
CA PRO A 548 -18.62 -17.55 9.52
C PRO A 548 -18.22 -18.02 10.93
N THR A 549 -18.79 -19.12 11.36
CA THR A 549 -18.53 -19.71 12.69
C THR A 549 -17.06 -20.10 12.85
N VAL A 550 -16.46 -19.74 13.97
CA VAL A 550 -15.12 -20.17 14.38
C VAL A 550 -15.16 -20.65 15.81
N GLU A 551 -14.56 -21.82 16.10
CA GLU A 551 -14.50 -22.42 17.45
C GLU A 551 -15.89 -22.54 18.10
N ASN A 552 -16.87 -22.97 17.32
CA ASN A 552 -18.28 -23.10 17.72
C ASN A 552 -18.91 -21.78 18.21
N ASN A 553 -18.42 -20.63 17.78
CA ASN A 553 -19.01 -19.34 18.09
C ASN A 553 -19.29 -18.55 16.80
N LEU A 554 -20.43 -17.88 16.79
CA LEU A 554 -20.81 -16.93 15.75
C LEU A 554 -20.53 -15.51 16.24
N TYR A 555 -19.73 -14.74 15.53
CA TYR A 555 -19.36 -13.35 15.88
C TYR A 555 -20.10 -12.36 14.98
N PHE A 556 -20.84 -11.45 15.60
CA PHE A 556 -21.65 -10.46 14.87
C PHE A 556 -21.76 -9.13 15.63
N GLY A 557 -22.08 -8.07 14.92
CA GLY A 557 -22.19 -6.70 15.45
C GLY A 557 -21.86 -5.67 14.38
N ALA A 558 -21.44 -4.49 14.76
CA ALA A 558 -21.21 -4.03 16.11
C ALA A 558 -21.96 -2.73 16.34
N THR A 559 -22.23 -2.42 17.59
CA THR A 559 -22.74 -1.09 17.94
C THR A 559 -21.77 0.03 17.56
N PHE A 560 -22.29 1.25 17.43
CA PHE A 560 -21.52 2.43 17.04
C PHE A 560 -21.98 3.63 17.90
N ASP A 561 -21.26 3.84 19.02
CA ASP A 561 -21.60 4.88 19.99
C ASP A 561 -20.52 5.98 20.04
N LEU A 562 -20.92 7.22 19.74
CA LEU A 562 -20.06 8.41 19.70
C LEU A 562 -19.98 9.13 21.06
N HIS A 563 -20.87 8.84 22.00
CA HIS A 563 -21.10 9.66 23.19
C HIS A 563 -20.70 8.96 24.50
N LYS A 564 -20.61 7.65 24.50
CA LYS A 564 -20.33 6.85 25.71
C LYS A 564 -18.96 6.18 25.61
N VAL A 565 -18.11 6.42 26.59
CA VAL A 565 -16.69 5.99 26.59
C VAL A 565 -16.45 5.00 27.77
N THR A 566 -17.43 4.08 28.03
CA THR A 566 -17.24 3.01 29.03
C THR A 566 -16.93 1.69 28.32
N ASP A 567 -16.06 0.90 28.89
CA ASP A 567 -15.68 -0.44 28.43
C ASP A 567 -16.61 -1.55 28.95
N GLU A 568 -17.65 -1.19 29.70
CA GLU A 568 -18.64 -2.11 30.23
C GLU A 568 -19.45 -2.78 29.12
N VAL A 569 -19.66 -4.08 29.27
CA VAL A 569 -20.58 -4.84 28.43
C VAL A 569 -22.02 -4.47 28.78
N ARG A 570 -22.85 -4.22 27.75
CA ARG A 570 -24.25 -3.81 27.93
C ARG A 570 -25.19 -4.86 27.32
N PRO A 571 -26.20 -5.31 28.03
CA PRO A 571 -27.23 -6.21 27.48
C PRO A 571 -27.96 -5.62 26.27
N GLU A 572 -28.30 -4.33 26.30
CA GLU A 572 -29.00 -3.64 25.21
C GLU A 572 -28.21 -3.63 23.91
N ASP A 573 -26.88 -3.71 23.97
CA ASP A 573 -26.03 -3.84 22.79
C ASP A 573 -26.15 -5.24 22.14
N HIS A 574 -26.42 -6.28 22.93
CA HIS A 574 -26.75 -7.61 22.41
C HIS A 574 -28.07 -7.59 21.64
N ASP A 575 -29.10 -6.93 22.19
CA ASP A 575 -30.41 -6.80 21.56
C ASP A 575 -30.32 -6.00 20.25
N TYR A 576 -29.52 -4.93 20.24
CA TYR A 576 -29.22 -4.17 19.03
C TYR A 576 -28.55 -5.04 17.95
N ASN A 577 -27.52 -5.81 18.33
CA ASN A 577 -26.80 -6.68 17.42
C ASN A 577 -27.68 -7.80 16.88
N LEU A 578 -28.55 -8.40 17.73
CA LEU A 578 -29.53 -9.39 17.30
C LEU A 578 -30.54 -8.84 16.31
N ASN A 579 -31.11 -7.66 16.60
CA ASN A 579 -32.06 -7.00 15.70
C ASN A 579 -31.42 -6.70 14.34
N THR A 580 -30.14 -6.29 14.33
CA THR A 580 -29.39 -6.04 13.10
C THR A 580 -29.16 -7.34 12.32
N LEU A 581 -28.80 -8.44 12.99
CA LEU A 581 -28.63 -9.76 12.37
C LEU A 581 -29.97 -10.29 11.82
N SER A 582 -31.07 -10.11 12.56
CA SER A 582 -32.42 -10.54 12.14
C SER A 582 -32.86 -9.88 10.83
N LYS A 583 -32.49 -8.63 10.59
CA LYS A 583 -32.75 -7.95 9.32
C LYS A 583 -31.96 -8.55 8.15
N MET A 584 -30.73 -9.01 8.39
CA MET A 584 -29.84 -9.54 7.36
C MET A 584 -30.10 -11.04 7.08
N ALA A 585 -30.30 -11.83 8.13
CA ALA A 585 -30.48 -13.28 8.06
C ALA A 585 -31.43 -13.76 9.17
N PRO A 586 -32.75 -13.61 8.99
CA PRO A 586 -33.74 -13.88 10.04
C PRO A 586 -33.68 -15.32 10.58
N LYS A 587 -33.60 -16.33 9.72
CA LYS A 587 -33.50 -17.74 10.15
C LYS A 587 -32.25 -18.03 10.97
N LEU A 588 -31.12 -17.40 10.65
CA LEU A 588 -29.91 -17.53 11.43
C LEU A 588 -30.08 -16.90 12.83
N ALA A 589 -30.67 -15.71 12.89
CA ALA A 589 -30.93 -15.03 14.17
C ALA A 589 -31.88 -15.81 15.06
N GLU A 590 -32.95 -16.44 14.50
CA GLU A 590 -33.89 -17.28 15.21
C GLU A 590 -33.26 -18.57 15.78
N SER A 591 -32.18 -19.07 15.17
CA SER A 591 -31.47 -20.28 15.61
C SER A 591 -30.52 -20.07 16.79
N LEU A 592 -30.28 -18.81 17.19
CA LEU A 592 -29.32 -18.49 18.24
C LEU A 592 -29.89 -18.81 19.65
N PRO A 593 -29.05 -19.24 20.61
CA PRO A 593 -29.46 -19.43 21.98
C PRO A 593 -29.83 -18.08 22.65
N PRO A 594 -30.49 -18.12 23.84
CA PRO A 594 -30.78 -16.89 24.57
C PRO A 594 -29.55 -15.99 24.82
N THR A 595 -29.72 -14.67 24.80
CA THR A 595 -28.65 -13.68 24.99
C THR A 595 -27.87 -13.82 26.30
N THR A 596 -28.47 -14.51 27.32
CA THR A 596 -27.80 -14.82 28.58
C THR A 596 -26.62 -15.79 28.45
N GLN A 597 -26.54 -16.52 27.34
CA GLN A 597 -25.41 -17.41 27.00
C GLN A 597 -24.33 -16.75 26.13
N TRP A 598 -24.52 -15.48 25.77
CA TRP A 598 -23.60 -14.79 24.87
C TRP A 598 -22.45 -14.13 25.61
N HIS A 599 -21.34 -13.99 24.88
CA HIS A 599 -20.22 -13.17 25.32
C HIS A 599 -20.15 -11.90 24.50
N ALA A 600 -19.40 -10.93 24.98
CA ALA A 600 -19.16 -9.67 24.28
C ALA A 600 -17.71 -9.23 24.37
N LYS A 601 -17.29 -8.50 23.33
CA LYS A 601 -16.06 -7.71 23.35
C LYS A 601 -16.41 -6.25 23.08
N VAL A 602 -16.02 -5.38 24.01
CA VAL A 602 -16.08 -3.93 23.84
C VAL A 602 -14.71 -3.43 23.36
N GLY A 603 -14.70 -2.49 22.43
CA GLY A 603 -13.49 -1.84 21.97
C GLY A 603 -13.75 -0.42 21.44
N PHE A 604 -12.70 0.40 21.43
CA PHE A 604 -12.78 1.79 20.98
C PHE A 604 -12.07 1.94 19.65
N ARG A 605 -12.82 2.21 18.58
CA ARG A 605 -12.26 2.60 17.29
C ARG A 605 -11.76 4.03 17.41
N CYS A 606 -10.57 4.31 16.89
CA CYS A 606 -10.05 5.66 16.78
C CYS A 606 -10.36 6.20 15.38
N ALA A 607 -11.12 7.26 15.28
CA ALA A 607 -11.51 7.89 14.02
C ALA A 607 -11.02 9.33 13.92
N THR A 608 -10.80 9.78 12.69
CA THR A 608 -10.53 11.16 12.29
C THR A 608 -11.81 11.83 11.78
N PRO A 609 -11.88 13.17 11.69
CA PRO A 609 -13.06 13.87 11.18
C PRO A 609 -13.41 13.58 9.72
N ASP A 610 -12.47 13.14 8.91
CA ASP A 610 -12.64 12.82 7.49
C ASP A 610 -12.61 11.31 7.20
N TYR A 611 -12.52 10.48 8.24
CA TYR A 611 -12.43 9.02 8.18
C TYR A 611 -11.22 8.46 7.41
N MET A 612 -10.29 9.32 6.97
CA MET A 612 -8.99 8.89 6.45
C MET A 612 -8.02 8.71 7.62
N PRO A 613 -7.19 7.65 7.64
CA PRO A 613 -6.20 7.49 8.71
C PRO A 613 -5.16 8.61 8.70
N ILE A 614 -4.46 8.73 9.81
CA ILE A 614 -3.26 9.55 9.94
C ILE A 614 -2.07 8.61 9.80
N ALA A 615 -1.24 8.82 8.77
CA ALA A 615 0.05 8.19 8.61
C ALA A 615 1.04 9.22 8.05
N GLY A 616 2.15 9.46 8.75
CA GLY A 616 3.15 10.44 8.32
C GLY A 616 3.90 11.09 9.47
N PRO A 617 4.77 12.07 9.15
CA PRO A 617 5.54 12.79 10.15
C PRO A 617 4.65 13.69 11.03
N ALA A 618 4.96 13.78 12.31
CA ALA A 618 4.23 14.64 13.24
C ALA A 618 4.53 16.13 12.97
N PRO A 619 3.51 16.99 12.79
CA PRO A 619 3.74 18.43 12.66
C PRO A 619 4.10 19.05 14.02
N ASP A 620 4.94 20.06 14.00
CA ASP A 620 5.04 21.02 15.09
C ASP A 620 3.85 21.97 14.98
N PHE A 621 2.85 21.82 15.85
CA PHE A 621 1.59 22.51 15.74
C PHE A 621 1.73 24.03 15.73
N ASP A 622 2.48 24.60 16.69
CA ASP A 622 2.62 26.04 16.85
C ASP A 622 3.43 26.65 15.69
N ALA A 623 4.48 25.97 15.28
CA ALA A 623 5.27 26.38 14.14
C ALA A 623 4.49 26.31 12.83
N TYR A 624 3.60 25.32 12.63
CA TYR A 624 2.68 25.26 11.48
C TYR A 624 1.69 26.41 11.49
N VAL A 625 1.04 26.69 12.62
CA VAL A 625 0.09 27.79 12.75
C VAL A 625 0.76 29.13 12.47
N SER A 626 1.96 29.36 13.00
CA SER A 626 2.74 30.57 12.76
C SER A 626 3.11 30.72 11.27
N ARG A 627 3.72 29.68 10.67
CA ARG A 627 4.22 29.72 9.30
C ARG A 627 3.12 29.89 8.25
N TYR A 628 2.03 29.14 8.40
CA TYR A 628 0.95 29.11 7.41
C TYR A 628 -0.24 29.99 7.75
N ASN A 629 -0.08 30.91 8.67
CA ASN A 629 -1.13 31.83 9.15
C ASN A 629 -1.86 32.58 8.02
N LYS A 630 -1.17 32.96 6.96
CA LYS A 630 -1.75 33.70 5.81
C LYS A 630 -2.80 32.91 5.04
N LEU A 631 -2.87 31.59 5.19
CA LEU A 631 -3.95 30.76 4.60
C LEU A 631 -5.35 31.12 5.09
N ARG A 632 -5.47 31.84 6.21
CA ARG A 632 -6.75 32.34 6.74
C ARG A 632 -7.35 33.41 5.83
N ASN A 633 -6.50 34.23 5.23
CA ASN A 633 -6.89 35.37 4.41
C ASN A 633 -6.90 34.99 2.93
N ASP A 634 -5.92 34.22 2.49
CA ASP A 634 -5.79 33.75 1.10
C ASP A 634 -5.27 32.30 1.06
N ARG A 635 -6.17 31.37 0.69
CA ARG A 635 -5.83 29.95 0.51
C ARG A 635 -4.83 29.67 -0.62
N LYS A 636 -4.60 30.66 -1.51
CA LYS A 636 -3.64 30.58 -2.61
C LYS A 636 -2.36 31.37 -2.33
N TRP A 637 -2.16 31.82 -1.09
CA TRP A 637 -0.94 32.55 -0.72
C TRP A 637 0.30 31.81 -1.17
N PRO A 638 1.21 32.42 -1.92
CA PRO A 638 2.44 31.79 -2.34
C PRO A 638 3.41 31.72 -1.15
N PHE A 639 3.64 30.51 -0.64
CA PHE A 639 4.67 30.27 0.37
C PHE A 639 5.97 29.88 -0.32
N GLU A 640 7.09 30.30 0.26
CA GLU A 640 8.42 29.86 -0.17
C GLU A 640 8.56 28.35 0.01
N GLU A 641 9.28 27.71 -0.91
CA GLU A 641 9.65 26.29 -0.78
C GLU A 641 10.66 26.14 0.36
N SER A 642 10.18 25.79 1.51
CA SER A 642 10.99 25.47 2.69
C SER A 642 10.41 24.24 3.37
N PRO A 643 11.25 23.41 4.02
CA PRO A 643 10.76 22.23 4.73
C PRO A 643 9.64 22.59 5.72
N ALA A 644 8.59 21.78 5.75
CA ALA A 644 7.50 21.93 6.70
C ALA A 644 8.04 21.81 8.14
N PRO A 645 7.52 22.57 9.12
CA PRO A 645 7.97 22.47 10.50
C PRO A 645 7.46 21.20 11.17
N LEU A 646 8.25 20.14 11.09
CA LEU A 646 7.93 18.81 11.61
C LEU A 646 8.67 18.58 12.93
N GLN A 647 8.08 17.75 13.81
CA GLN A 647 8.79 17.18 14.94
C GLN A 647 9.87 16.21 14.42
N PRO A 648 11.16 16.38 14.78
CA PRO A 648 12.24 15.57 14.24
C PRO A 648 12.03 14.08 14.51
N SER A 649 12.03 13.25 13.46
CA SER A 649 11.94 11.78 13.56
C SER A 649 10.77 11.24 14.41
N LEU A 650 9.67 12.00 14.51
CA LEU A 650 8.42 11.58 15.14
C LEU A 650 7.36 11.31 14.08
N TYR A 651 6.79 10.11 14.11
CA TYR A 651 5.82 9.64 13.11
C TYR A 651 4.54 9.14 13.75
N LEU A 652 3.44 9.17 13.02
CA LEU A 652 2.11 8.83 13.50
C LEU A 652 1.49 7.74 12.62
N SER A 653 0.81 6.76 13.26
CA SER A 653 -0.03 5.75 12.61
C SER A 653 -1.28 5.52 13.44
N MET A 654 -2.39 6.19 13.10
CA MET A 654 -3.61 6.15 13.91
C MET A 654 -4.85 6.60 13.12
N GLY A 655 -6.02 6.55 13.77
CA GLY A 655 -7.25 7.04 13.15
C GLY A 655 -7.82 6.11 12.07
N HIS A 656 -7.49 4.83 12.10
CA HIS A 656 -7.92 3.82 11.11
C HIS A 656 -9.42 3.47 11.18
N GLY A 657 -10.13 3.93 12.21
CA GLY A 657 -11.56 3.70 12.38
C GLY A 657 -11.94 2.22 12.41
N SER A 658 -12.92 1.83 11.58
CA SER A 658 -13.34 0.44 11.40
C SER A 658 -12.60 -0.29 10.27
N LYS A 659 -11.58 0.34 9.65
CA LYS A 659 -10.89 -0.17 8.47
C LYS A 659 -9.41 -0.48 8.73
N GLY A 660 -9.03 -0.67 10.00
CA GLY A 660 -7.65 -0.91 10.39
C GLY A 660 -7.01 -2.10 9.67
N LEU A 661 -7.73 -3.20 9.46
CA LEU A 661 -7.24 -4.39 8.77
C LEU A 661 -6.75 -4.13 7.34
N ILE A 662 -7.35 -3.17 6.62
CA ILE A 662 -6.94 -2.84 5.26
C ILE A 662 -6.06 -1.60 5.18
N THR A 663 -6.14 -0.68 6.15
CA THR A 663 -5.40 0.57 6.06
C THR A 663 -4.11 0.57 6.86
N ALA A 664 -4.06 -0.10 8.03
CA ALA A 664 -2.86 -0.08 8.87
C ALA A 664 -1.66 -0.78 8.22
N PRO A 665 -1.78 -1.95 7.55
CA PRO A 665 -0.64 -2.59 6.91
C PRO A 665 0.00 -1.75 5.80
N LEU A 666 -0.80 -1.15 4.91
CA LEU A 666 -0.27 -0.31 3.84
C LEU A 666 0.30 1.02 4.37
N CYS A 667 -0.33 1.63 5.38
CA CYS A 667 0.22 2.80 6.07
C CYS A 667 1.54 2.47 6.79
N ALA A 668 1.68 1.29 7.35
CA ALA A 668 2.91 0.81 7.98
C ALA A 668 4.05 0.66 6.96
N GLU A 669 3.78 0.06 5.81
CA GLU A 669 4.74 -0.02 4.69
C GLU A 669 5.17 1.37 4.21
N TYR A 670 4.20 2.31 4.07
CA TYR A 670 4.48 3.70 3.74
C TYR A 670 5.37 4.37 4.79
N LEU A 671 5.05 4.24 6.08
CA LEU A 671 5.86 4.81 7.16
C LEU A 671 7.26 4.20 7.23
N ALA A 672 7.39 2.89 7.05
CA ALA A 672 8.70 2.24 7.03
C ALA A 672 9.57 2.79 5.90
N CYS A 673 9.03 2.93 4.68
CA CYS A 673 9.76 3.56 3.56
C CYS A 673 10.16 5.00 3.88
N LEU A 674 9.25 5.78 4.47
CA LEU A 674 9.52 7.18 4.84
C LEU A 674 10.63 7.29 5.90
N ILE A 675 10.60 6.43 6.92
CA ILE A 675 11.56 6.40 8.03
C ILE A 675 12.95 5.94 7.55
N THR A 676 13.00 5.02 6.58
CA THR A 676 14.28 4.47 6.08
C THR A 676 14.78 5.17 4.82
N GLY A 677 14.05 6.14 4.28
CA GLY A 677 14.41 6.89 3.06
C GLY A 677 14.27 6.08 1.77
N GLU A 678 13.38 5.11 1.74
CA GLU A 678 13.17 4.20 0.61
C GLU A 678 11.98 4.65 -0.28
N PRO A 679 11.87 4.16 -1.54
CA PRO A 679 10.79 4.51 -2.44
C PRO A 679 9.40 4.22 -1.88
N LEU A 680 8.54 5.24 -1.89
CA LEU A 680 7.22 5.18 -1.29
C LEU A 680 6.28 4.24 -2.06
N PRO A 681 5.42 3.46 -1.37
CA PRO A 681 4.46 2.54 -1.97
C PRO A 681 3.14 3.18 -2.38
N ILE A 682 3.00 4.49 -2.18
CA ILE A 682 1.80 5.28 -2.47
C ILE A 682 2.20 6.57 -3.19
N HIS A 683 1.29 7.07 -4.01
CA HIS A 683 1.50 8.32 -4.74
C HIS A 683 1.31 9.57 -3.86
N LYS A 684 1.83 10.72 -4.32
CA LYS A 684 1.81 11.99 -3.57
C LYS A 684 0.41 12.43 -3.11
N PRO A 685 -0.65 12.40 -3.94
CA PRO A 685 -2.00 12.74 -3.48
C PRO A 685 -2.48 11.87 -2.31
N MET A 686 -2.17 10.57 -2.31
CA MET A 686 -2.50 9.68 -1.19
C MET A 686 -1.69 10.03 0.07
N SER A 687 -0.39 10.26 -0.08
CA SER A 687 0.48 10.70 1.00
C SER A 687 -0.02 12.01 1.64
N ASP A 688 -0.45 12.99 0.84
CA ASP A 688 -1.02 14.25 1.32
C ASP A 688 -2.34 14.04 2.08
N ALA A 689 -3.18 13.12 1.59
CA ALA A 689 -4.43 12.77 2.25
C ALA A 689 -4.24 12.03 3.59
N LEU A 690 -3.10 11.36 3.77
CA LEU A 690 -2.73 10.70 5.03
C LEU A 690 -1.96 11.62 6.00
N HIS A 691 -1.40 12.74 5.50
CA HIS A 691 -0.52 13.61 6.28
C HIS A 691 -1.23 14.25 7.48
N PRO A 692 -0.66 14.17 8.71
CA PRO A 692 -1.31 14.71 9.92
C PRO A 692 -1.64 16.20 9.84
N ALA A 693 -0.78 17.00 9.22
CA ALA A 693 -0.95 18.46 9.10
C ALA A 693 -2.18 18.88 8.28
N ARG A 694 -2.82 17.96 7.54
CA ARG A 694 -4.02 18.27 6.74
C ARG A 694 -5.15 18.91 7.58
N PHE A 695 -5.24 18.57 8.86
CA PHE A 695 -6.24 19.14 9.76
C PHE A 695 -5.88 20.58 10.17
N ILE A 696 -4.60 20.85 10.48
CA ILE A 696 -4.11 22.18 10.80
C ILE A 696 -4.36 23.12 9.62
N ILE A 697 -3.96 22.72 8.43
CA ILE A 697 -4.15 23.50 7.18
C ILE A 697 -5.64 23.76 6.91
N LYS A 698 -6.48 22.74 7.03
CA LYS A 698 -7.93 22.85 6.84
C LYS A 698 -8.56 23.83 7.85
N ASP A 699 -8.12 23.79 9.09
CA ASP A 699 -8.64 24.65 10.16
C ASP A 699 -8.11 26.09 10.06
N LEU A 700 -6.87 26.30 9.58
CA LEU A 700 -6.37 27.61 9.18
C LEU A 700 -7.21 28.23 8.06
N ILE A 701 -7.42 27.51 6.95
CA ILE A 701 -8.24 27.97 5.80
C ILE A 701 -9.67 28.31 6.23
N ARG A 702 -10.22 27.61 7.23
CA ARG A 702 -11.56 27.81 7.78
C ARG A 702 -11.60 28.82 8.94
N ASN A 703 -10.46 29.41 9.28
CA ASN A 703 -10.31 30.37 10.39
C ASN A 703 -10.79 29.82 11.75
N LYS A 704 -10.53 28.54 12.04
CA LYS A 704 -10.96 27.85 13.25
C LYS A 704 -9.89 27.85 14.37
N ILE A 705 -8.62 28.02 14.03
CA ILE A 705 -7.48 28.03 14.99
C ILE A 705 -6.66 29.30 14.83
N GLY A 706 -5.99 29.71 15.93
CA GLY A 706 -4.99 30.79 15.94
C GLY A 706 -5.60 32.19 15.99
N ARG A 707 -6.74 32.40 16.65
CA ARG A 707 -7.21 33.72 17.11
C ARG A 707 -6.55 34.08 18.42
#